data_1d44dd4cd8dffcd98692f5c99de01f30
#
_entry.id   1d44dd4cd8dffcd98692f5c99de01f30
#
_cell.length_a   1.000
_cell.length_b   1.000
_cell.length_c   1.000
_cell.angle_alpha   90.00
_cell.angle_beta   90.00
_cell.angle_gamma   90.00
#
_symmetry.space_group_name_H-M   'P 1'
#
loop_
_entity.id
_entity.type
_entity.pdbx_description
1 polymer ?
#
loop_
_entity_poly.entity_id
_entity_poly.type
_entity_poly.pdbx_seq_one_letter_code
_entity_poly.pdbx_strand_id
1 'polypeptide(L)'
;SGLELDEDALDALLERSEGWVAGLRLWLLARGDPEEQVSPGVHGADELIRDYLLEEVIERQPPEVQAFLAQTARFERFCAELCDTVREAGDSAAILDHLQQHQVFLVPLDENGQWFRYHHLFSDLLLARPLPDFGPSAGSLHLRACGWFSRHGLLDQAVEQALRAGQPDVAASLVQNLSEEQLLAEQNIATLLRWKMDLPDSLLASTPRLILLYGWALALACQLDAAEELAGQLARFLPAPDESAQRDLLAQWQALSGVIARGRGDIDKAEAHCREALQDLAGERYGTRLQCLSTLSNLAVTRGDFWQARNYNRDALEFAQRYGNPLFEALVHYDRARVLQARGEVARAEEEVRQGLERLQHLPAQRRYAVRGRLLLYRGYLRSLALQPDEARKWIKQGIEETRSCRDVSLVIGYCVLASLEGRLGNYAAAFARLGDVERLMHAWDIPPIYYLAAITLIKCELWLAQGQTELAGVWLQRLGGTYGGQAATPPECSPLLPLHVELLQAGLERREGRPEEAARRLDRLARSTRENGALLPARLALGQLAALHLEQGREREALATLQQAMEGAVGGALLPLHELLVQQPEWLREQLQRFPACPGAQRMRALLPEPPAEPAGGAGEVLSGRELAVLELIAQGLSNQEISERLFISLHTVKSHARHINDKLGVERRTQAVARAKHMGLLR
;
A
#
# COMPACT_ATOMS: atom_id res chain seq x y z
N SER A 1 -27.24 29.03 11.18
CA SER A 1 -26.42 30.14 10.69
C SER A 1 -26.10 29.96 9.23
N GLY A 2 -26.73 30.14 8.21
CA GLY A 2 -26.62 30.02 6.75
C GLY A 2 -25.24 30.08 6.09
N LEU A 3 -24.20 29.55 6.72
CA LEU A 3 -22.85 29.40 6.15
C LEU A 3 -22.76 28.04 5.45
N GLU A 4 -22.56 28.05 4.14
CA GLU A 4 -22.17 26.88 3.35
C GLU A 4 -20.64 26.72 3.47
N LEU A 5 -20.18 25.71 4.23
CA LEU A 5 -18.81 25.27 4.25
C LEU A 5 -18.70 24.06 3.30
N ASP A 6 -17.59 23.96 2.54
CA ASP A 6 -17.27 22.74 1.84
C ASP A 6 -16.90 21.63 2.83
N GLU A 7 -16.96 20.38 2.40
CA GLU A 7 -16.68 19.22 3.27
C GLU A 7 -15.27 19.30 3.87
N ASP A 8 -14.27 19.72 3.10
CA ASP A 8 -12.88 19.83 3.55
C ASP A 8 -12.71 20.90 4.63
N ALA A 9 -13.40 22.06 4.51
CA ALA A 9 -13.37 23.12 5.52
C ALA A 9 -14.15 22.72 6.79
N LEU A 10 -15.22 21.94 6.64
CA LEU A 10 -15.97 21.42 7.77
C LEU A 10 -15.16 20.39 8.57
N ASP A 11 -14.50 19.46 7.87
CA ASP A 11 -13.66 18.46 8.49
C ASP A 11 -12.45 19.10 9.21
N ALA A 12 -11.78 20.07 8.59
CA ALA A 12 -10.70 20.83 9.22
C ALA A 12 -11.17 21.60 10.47
N LEU A 13 -12.39 22.13 10.46
CA LEU A 13 -12.97 22.85 11.60
C LEU A 13 -13.33 21.88 12.73
N LEU A 14 -13.90 20.72 12.42
CA LEU A 14 -14.23 19.68 13.39
C LEU A 14 -12.97 19.10 14.02
N GLU A 15 -11.93 18.86 13.22
CA GLU A 15 -10.63 18.38 13.70
C GLU A 15 -9.97 19.40 14.63
N ARG A 16 -9.97 20.70 14.29
CA ARG A 16 -9.42 21.77 15.13
C ARG A 16 -10.23 22.02 16.40
N SER A 17 -11.54 21.86 16.38
CA SER A 17 -12.37 22.13 17.55
C SER A 17 -12.52 20.92 18.48
N GLU A 18 -12.16 19.72 18.03
CA GLU A 18 -12.36 18.47 18.80
C GLU A 18 -13.76 18.38 19.45
N GLY A 19 -14.77 18.99 18.81
CA GLY A 19 -16.14 19.05 19.34
C GLY A 19 -16.40 20.13 20.40
N TRP A 20 -15.47 21.06 20.63
CA TRP A 20 -15.67 22.17 21.58
C TRP A 20 -16.65 23.20 21.03
N VAL A 21 -17.91 23.11 21.47
CA VAL A 21 -19.04 23.91 20.96
C VAL A 21 -18.85 25.40 21.20
N ALA A 22 -18.26 25.82 22.35
CA ALA A 22 -18.00 27.23 22.64
C ALA A 22 -16.93 27.82 21.71
N GLY A 23 -15.87 27.05 21.39
CA GLY A 23 -14.86 27.43 20.41
C GLY A 23 -15.43 27.58 19.00
N LEU A 24 -16.28 26.67 18.59
CA LEU A 24 -17.05 26.79 17.32
C LEU A 24 -17.88 28.06 17.28
N ARG A 25 -18.53 28.42 18.39
CA ARG A 25 -19.35 29.63 18.51
C ARG A 25 -18.50 30.90 18.46
N LEU A 26 -17.37 30.94 19.15
CA LEU A 26 -16.42 32.05 19.10
C LEU A 26 -15.85 32.24 17.69
N TRP A 27 -15.50 31.15 17.03
CA TRP A 27 -15.04 31.17 15.64
C TRP A 27 -16.11 31.71 14.68
N LEU A 28 -17.39 31.33 14.87
CA LEU A 28 -18.50 31.88 14.10
C LEU A 28 -18.71 33.38 14.35
N LEU A 29 -18.56 33.85 15.59
CA LEU A 29 -18.69 35.25 15.96
C LEU A 29 -17.54 36.12 15.38
N ALA A 30 -16.35 35.56 15.31
CA ALA A 30 -15.18 36.26 14.75
C ALA A 30 -15.25 36.49 13.22
N ARG A 31 -16.10 35.76 12.50
CA ARG A 31 -16.25 35.89 11.03
C ARG A 31 -17.14 37.03 10.57
N GLY A 32 -17.84 37.76 11.49
CA GLY A 32 -18.63 38.92 11.13
C GLY A 32 -19.77 38.71 10.12
N ASP A 33 -20.55 39.72 9.84
CA ASP A 33 -21.65 39.68 8.87
C ASP A 33 -21.18 39.40 7.43
N PRO A 34 -21.97 38.66 6.62
CA PRO A 34 -21.62 38.25 5.25
C PRO A 34 -21.41 39.39 4.25
N GLU A 35 -21.68 40.66 4.61
CA GLU A 35 -21.62 41.79 3.70
C GLU A 35 -20.29 42.54 3.65
N GLU A 36 -19.35 42.29 4.55
CA GLU A 36 -17.99 42.86 4.49
C GLU A 36 -17.00 41.87 3.88
N GLN A 37 -16.82 41.96 2.56
CA GLN A 37 -15.73 41.28 1.83
C GLN A 37 -14.36 41.87 2.20
N VAL A 38 -13.82 41.49 3.34
CA VAL A 38 -12.40 41.65 3.64
C VAL A 38 -11.80 40.23 3.74
N SER A 39 -10.70 40.01 3.04
CA SER A 39 -9.97 38.74 2.98
C SER A 39 -9.95 38.02 4.33
N PRO A 40 -10.26 36.70 4.38
CA PRO A 40 -10.37 35.99 5.65
C PRO A 40 -8.98 35.85 6.28
N GLY A 41 -8.61 36.80 7.11
CA GLY A 41 -7.50 36.63 8.02
C GLY A 41 -7.90 35.62 9.10
N VAL A 42 -7.31 34.43 9.05
CA VAL A 42 -7.43 33.37 10.07
C VAL A 42 -7.09 33.89 11.48
N HIS A 43 -6.42 35.05 11.58
CA HIS A 43 -5.91 35.62 12.81
C HIS A 43 -6.97 36.18 13.80
N GLY A 44 -8.08 36.72 13.35
CA GLY A 44 -9.04 37.35 14.26
C GLY A 44 -9.87 36.37 15.12
N ALA A 45 -10.18 35.19 14.59
CA ALA A 45 -10.91 34.17 15.34
C ALA A 45 -10.04 33.49 16.39
N ASP A 46 -8.79 33.23 16.05
CA ASP A 46 -7.80 32.63 16.97
C ASP A 46 -7.48 33.59 18.13
N GLU A 47 -7.51 34.87 17.91
CA GLU A 47 -7.27 35.91 18.92
C GLU A 47 -8.42 36.00 19.94
N LEU A 48 -9.66 35.98 19.52
CA LEU A 48 -10.84 35.98 20.42
C LEU A 48 -10.92 34.67 21.25
N ILE A 49 -10.62 33.52 20.64
CA ILE A 49 -10.53 32.25 21.38
C ILE A 49 -9.42 32.30 22.42
N ARG A 50 -8.28 32.88 22.06
CA ARG A 50 -7.13 33.02 22.92
C ARG A 50 -7.45 33.91 24.12
N ASP A 51 -8.03 35.09 23.91
CA ASP A 51 -8.41 36.02 24.95
C ASP A 51 -9.44 35.42 25.91
N TYR A 52 -10.45 34.75 25.40
CA TYR A 52 -11.42 34.02 26.22
C TYR A 52 -10.78 32.95 27.11
N LEU A 53 -9.88 32.12 26.52
CA LEU A 53 -9.19 31.08 27.30
C LEU A 53 -8.25 31.66 28.35
N LEU A 54 -7.64 32.80 28.08
CA LEU A 54 -6.76 33.50 29.00
C LEU A 54 -7.56 34.08 30.19
N GLU A 55 -8.51 34.96 29.90
CA GLU A 55 -9.19 35.74 30.92
C GLU A 55 -10.21 34.93 31.71
N GLU A 56 -10.99 34.07 31.00
CA GLU A 56 -12.12 33.38 31.61
C GLU A 56 -11.76 32.00 32.15
N VAL A 57 -10.69 31.36 31.64
CA VAL A 57 -10.32 30.00 32.06
C VAL A 57 -9.07 29.96 32.89
N ILE A 58 -7.95 30.56 32.42
CA ILE A 58 -6.64 30.40 33.08
C ILE A 58 -6.53 31.38 34.25
N GLU A 59 -6.85 32.66 34.08
CA GLU A 59 -6.67 33.68 35.12
C GLU A 59 -7.60 33.51 36.30
N ARG A 60 -8.71 32.80 36.13
CA ARG A 60 -9.63 32.46 37.24
C ARG A 60 -9.21 31.27 38.07
N GLN A 61 -8.15 30.55 37.63
CA GLN A 61 -7.65 29.40 38.42
C GLN A 61 -6.75 29.88 39.56
N PRO A 62 -6.72 29.13 40.67
CA PRO A 62 -5.77 29.35 41.75
C PRO A 62 -4.32 29.39 41.23
N PRO A 63 -3.39 30.19 41.85
CA PRO A 63 -2.01 30.27 41.37
C PRO A 63 -1.29 28.93 41.26
N GLU A 64 -1.59 27.97 42.14
CA GLU A 64 -1.02 26.62 42.12
C GLU A 64 -1.46 25.87 40.88
N VAL A 65 -2.74 26.02 40.46
CA VAL A 65 -3.27 25.43 39.25
C VAL A 65 -2.71 26.08 38.01
N GLN A 66 -2.54 27.42 38.00
CA GLN A 66 -1.89 28.12 36.87
C GLN A 66 -0.43 27.64 36.68
N ALA A 67 0.31 27.48 37.78
CA ALA A 67 1.67 26.95 37.75
C ALA A 67 1.69 25.49 37.23
N PHE A 68 0.75 24.68 37.68
CA PHE A 68 0.58 23.30 37.20
C PHE A 68 0.35 23.26 35.67
N LEU A 69 -0.60 24.05 35.18
CA LEU A 69 -0.92 24.13 33.76
C LEU A 69 0.30 24.56 32.93
N ALA A 70 1.02 25.61 33.35
CA ALA A 70 2.22 26.10 32.66
C ALA A 70 3.36 25.06 32.59
N GLN A 71 3.54 24.28 33.66
CA GLN A 71 4.60 23.28 33.74
C GLN A 71 4.27 22.01 32.97
N THR A 72 2.99 21.58 32.98
CA THR A 72 2.55 20.29 32.41
C THR A 72 2.08 20.38 30.97
N ALA A 73 1.75 21.55 30.43
CA ALA A 73 1.36 21.78 29.05
C ALA A 73 2.39 21.29 28.01
N ARG A 74 3.65 21.12 28.43
CA ARG A 74 4.76 20.69 27.58
C ARG A 74 4.74 19.19 27.25
N PHE A 75 3.86 18.43 27.89
CA PHE A 75 3.74 16.99 27.72
C PHE A 75 2.51 16.64 26.91
N GLU A 76 2.67 15.84 25.86
CA GLU A 76 1.58 15.37 24.98
C GLU A 76 0.57 14.52 25.76
N ARG A 77 1.06 13.79 26.78
CA ARG A 77 0.25 13.04 27.72
C ARG A 77 0.92 13.01 29.08
N PHE A 78 0.13 12.98 30.10
CA PHE A 78 0.62 12.99 31.48
C PHE A 78 -0.33 12.26 32.43
N CYS A 79 0.20 11.83 33.56
CA CYS A 79 -0.53 11.26 34.69
C CYS A 79 -0.09 11.98 35.96
N ALA A 80 -0.82 11.77 37.06
CA ALA A 80 -0.52 12.42 38.33
C ALA A 80 0.92 12.21 38.80
N GLU A 81 1.43 10.97 38.74
CA GLU A 81 2.77 10.58 39.14
C GLU A 81 3.87 11.26 38.30
N LEU A 82 3.66 11.33 36.97
CA LEU A 82 4.58 12.09 36.11
C LEU A 82 4.58 13.56 36.47
N CYS A 83 3.41 14.18 36.70
CA CYS A 83 3.28 15.57 37.06
C CYS A 83 3.95 15.84 38.42
N ASP A 84 3.77 14.99 39.42
CA ASP A 84 4.43 15.09 40.72
C ASP A 84 5.96 15.03 40.60
N THR A 85 6.47 14.08 39.78
CA THR A 85 7.91 13.96 39.53
C THR A 85 8.47 15.21 38.83
N VAL A 86 7.79 15.73 37.82
CA VAL A 86 8.24 16.87 37.04
C VAL A 86 8.23 18.16 37.88
N ARG A 87 7.18 18.34 38.67
CA ARG A 87 6.98 19.53 39.52
C ARG A 87 7.73 19.45 40.87
N GLU A 88 8.18 18.23 41.24
CA GLU A 88 8.70 17.95 42.62
C GLU A 88 7.66 18.30 43.70
N ALA A 89 6.41 17.93 43.45
CA ALA A 89 5.24 18.15 44.31
C ALA A 89 4.49 16.82 44.53
N GLY A 90 3.47 16.80 45.36
CA GLY A 90 2.66 15.61 45.65
C GLY A 90 1.14 15.89 45.59
N ASP A 91 0.75 16.96 44.91
CA ASP A 91 -0.61 17.50 44.84
C ASP A 91 -1.27 17.32 43.47
N SER A 92 -0.57 16.71 42.49
CA SER A 92 -1.01 16.67 41.12
C SER A 92 -2.31 15.89 40.91
N ALA A 93 -2.58 14.82 41.71
CA ALA A 93 -3.84 14.12 41.65
C ALA A 93 -5.03 15.02 42.02
N ALA A 94 -4.90 15.81 43.10
CA ALA A 94 -5.95 16.72 43.54
C ALA A 94 -6.18 17.87 42.51
N ILE A 95 -5.10 18.34 41.85
CA ILE A 95 -5.23 19.35 40.79
C ILE A 95 -5.90 18.78 39.56
N LEU A 96 -5.57 17.56 39.15
CA LEU A 96 -6.22 16.90 38.02
C LEU A 96 -7.72 16.64 38.27
N ASP A 97 -8.07 16.22 39.49
CA ASP A 97 -9.48 16.07 39.88
C ASP A 97 -10.21 17.44 39.84
N HIS A 98 -9.56 18.52 40.31
CA HIS A 98 -10.10 19.87 40.21
C HIS A 98 -10.34 20.28 38.74
N LEU A 99 -9.34 20.08 37.86
CA LEU A 99 -9.46 20.40 36.43
C LEU A 99 -10.57 19.60 35.73
N GLN A 100 -10.76 18.34 36.11
CA GLN A 100 -11.86 17.51 35.58
C GLN A 100 -13.23 18.00 36.06
N GLN A 101 -13.37 18.27 37.35
CA GLN A 101 -14.64 18.75 37.94
C GLN A 101 -15.06 20.09 37.34
N HIS A 102 -14.11 20.97 37.05
CA HIS A 102 -14.36 22.27 36.43
C HIS A 102 -14.31 22.28 34.89
N GLN A 103 -14.16 21.10 34.28
CA GLN A 103 -14.11 20.94 32.81
C GLN A 103 -13.05 21.83 32.12
N VAL A 104 -11.88 21.97 32.72
CA VAL A 104 -10.79 22.82 32.23
C VAL A 104 -9.98 22.06 31.15
N PHE A 105 -10.55 21.87 29.98
CA PHE A 105 -9.87 21.37 28.75
C PHE A 105 -8.96 20.15 28.92
N LEU A 106 -9.25 19.30 29.92
CA LEU A 106 -8.54 18.06 30.21
C LEU A 106 -9.28 16.89 29.52
N VAL A 107 -8.56 16.17 28.65
CA VAL A 107 -9.09 15.03 27.90
C VAL A 107 -8.51 13.73 28.46
N PRO A 108 -9.32 12.81 28.98
CA PRO A 108 -8.83 11.50 29.42
C PRO A 108 -8.46 10.66 28.19
N LEU A 109 -7.34 9.92 28.28
CA LEU A 109 -6.83 9.07 27.21
C LEU A 109 -7.09 7.58 27.44
N ASP A 110 -7.51 7.21 28.64
CA ASP A 110 -7.83 5.84 29.02
C ASP A 110 -9.18 5.76 29.78
N GLU A 111 -9.77 4.58 29.79
CA GLU A 111 -11.05 4.32 30.48
C GLU A 111 -10.95 4.47 32.00
N ASN A 112 -9.76 4.34 32.56
CA ASN A 112 -9.51 4.43 34.01
C ASN A 112 -9.24 5.87 34.47
N GLY A 113 -9.15 6.84 33.57
CA GLY A 113 -8.87 8.23 33.88
C GLY A 113 -7.50 8.44 34.55
N GLN A 114 -6.50 7.65 34.18
CA GLN A 114 -5.13 7.76 34.70
C GLN A 114 -4.25 8.63 33.84
N TRP A 115 -4.46 8.58 32.51
CA TRP A 115 -3.71 9.36 31.55
C TRP A 115 -4.56 10.47 30.92
N PHE A 116 -3.98 11.66 30.83
CA PHE A 116 -4.62 12.87 30.33
C PHE A 116 -3.77 13.54 29.25
N ARG A 117 -4.45 14.35 28.43
CA ARG A 117 -3.84 15.40 27.63
C ARG A 117 -4.67 16.67 27.73
N TYR A 118 -4.09 17.79 27.42
CA TYR A 118 -4.88 18.99 27.18
C TYR A 118 -5.48 19.00 25.80
N HIS A 119 -6.60 19.70 25.63
CA HIS A 119 -7.11 20.05 24.30
C HIS A 119 -6.04 20.87 23.57
N HIS A 120 -5.79 20.58 22.27
CA HIS A 120 -4.64 21.16 21.56
C HIS A 120 -4.63 22.70 21.56
N LEU A 121 -5.76 23.38 21.30
CA LEU A 121 -5.85 24.84 21.37
C LEU A 121 -5.49 25.42 22.75
N PHE A 122 -5.85 24.71 23.81
CA PHE A 122 -5.51 25.08 25.17
C PHE A 122 -4.03 24.84 25.46
N SER A 123 -3.49 23.75 25.02
CA SER A 123 -2.06 23.42 25.11
C SER A 123 -1.19 24.47 24.39
N ASP A 124 -1.55 24.82 23.16
CA ASP A 124 -0.81 25.83 22.38
C ASP A 124 -0.79 27.20 23.06
N LEU A 125 -1.91 27.59 23.68
CA LEU A 125 -2.01 28.81 24.44
C LEU A 125 -1.11 28.80 25.68
N LEU A 126 -1.14 27.69 26.44
CA LEU A 126 -0.29 27.52 27.63
C LEU A 126 1.20 27.52 27.27
N LEU A 127 1.58 26.94 26.15
CA LEU A 127 2.97 26.91 25.65
C LEU A 127 3.46 28.29 25.19
N ALA A 128 2.57 29.17 24.73
CA ALA A 128 2.90 30.53 24.32
C ALA A 128 3.19 31.44 25.52
N ARG A 129 2.81 31.04 26.72
CA ARG A 129 3.11 31.83 27.95
C ARG A 129 4.52 31.50 28.48
N PRO A 130 5.27 32.49 28.94
CA PRO A 130 6.53 32.24 29.62
C PRO A 130 6.30 31.46 30.91
N LEU A 131 7.24 30.58 31.25
CA LEU A 131 7.27 29.96 32.57
C LEU A 131 7.54 31.07 33.62
N PRO A 132 7.00 30.92 34.86
CA PRO A 132 7.32 31.87 35.95
C PRO A 132 8.84 32.00 36.17
N ASP A 133 9.33 33.21 36.35
CA ASP A 133 10.76 33.52 36.48
C ASP A 133 11.47 32.77 37.62
N PHE A 134 10.73 32.30 38.61
CA PHE A 134 11.25 31.60 39.80
C PHE A 134 10.91 30.07 39.76
N GLY A 135 10.49 29.56 38.60
CA GLY A 135 10.16 28.13 38.43
C GLY A 135 11.29 27.33 37.74
N PRO A 136 11.11 26.00 37.62
CA PRO A 136 12.03 25.18 36.87
C PRO A 136 12.04 25.57 35.39
N SER A 137 13.20 25.56 34.75
CA SER A 137 13.33 25.83 33.32
C SER A 137 12.64 24.71 32.50
N ALA A 138 12.24 25.02 31.27
CA ALA A 138 11.65 24.03 30.35
C ALA A 138 12.55 22.81 30.22
N GLY A 139 13.86 23.00 30.06
CA GLY A 139 14.82 21.89 29.96
C GLY A 139 14.85 21.01 31.21
N SER A 140 14.75 21.61 32.41
CA SER A 140 14.73 20.81 33.64
C SER A 140 13.44 20.00 33.80
N LEU A 141 12.29 20.54 33.38
CA LEU A 141 11.02 19.81 33.36
C LEU A 141 11.10 18.59 32.42
N HIS A 142 11.64 18.77 31.21
CA HIS A 142 11.84 17.70 30.24
C HIS A 142 12.84 16.65 30.77
N LEU A 143 13.93 17.03 31.44
CA LEU A 143 14.88 16.05 32.02
C LEU A 143 14.25 15.22 33.13
N ARG A 144 13.45 15.84 34.02
CA ARG A 144 12.73 15.09 35.05
C ARG A 144 11.74 14.13 34.45
N ALA A 145 10.98 14.53 33.39
CA ALA A 145 10.08 13.68 32.65
C ALA A 145 10.85 12.53 31.94
N CYS A 146 12.00 12.81 31.34
CA CYS A 146 12.90 11.80 30.76
C CYS A 146 13.26 10.75 31.81
N GLY A 147 13.67 11.14 33.00
CA GLY A 147 14.00 10.23 34.08
C GLY A 147 12.81 9.38 34.55
N TRP A 148 11.61 9.97 34.59
CA TRP A 148 10.39 9.22 34.93
C TRP A 148 10.03 8.21 33.85
N PHE A 149 9.98 8.61 32.57
CA PHE A 149 9.67 7.73 31.45
C PHE A 149 10.68 6.58 31.33
N SER A 150 11.98 6.86 31.53
CA SER A 150 13.04 5.83 31.51
C SER A 150 12.83 4.78 32.59
N ARG A 151 12.50 5.19 33.83
CA ARG A 151 12.23 4.24 34.94
C ARG A 151 11.00 3.39 34.72
N HIS A 152 10.03 3.87 33.94
CA HIS A 152 8.80 3.13 33.60
C HIS A 152 8.92 2.33 32.29
N GLY A 153 10.12 2.22 31.69
CA GLY A 153 10.36 1.48 30.46
C GLY A 153 9.77 2.12 29.21
N LEU A 154 9.36 3.38 29.28
CA LEU A 154 8.78 4.15 28.18
C LEU A 154 9.89 4.90 27.41
N LEU A 155 10.80 4.12 26.78
CA LEU A 155 12.04 4.65 26.20
C LEU A 155 11.81 5.67 25.10
N ASP A 156 10.79 5.49 24.24
CA ASP A 156 10.48 6.43 23.17
C ASP A 156 10.20 7.83 23.72
N GLN A 157 9.35 7.90 24.77
CA GLN A 157 9.04 9.16 25.45
C GLN A 157 10.25 9.72 26.18
N ALA A 158 11.07 8.86 26.79
CA ALA A 158 12.29 9.31 27.47
C ALA A 158 13.26 9.97 26.48
N VAL A 159 13.48 9.39 25.31
CA VAL A 159 14.33 9.96 24.25
C VAL A 159 13.78 11.30 23.77
N GLU A 160 12.48 11.39 23.51
CA GLU A 160 11.85 12.65 23.09
C GLU A 160 12.00 13.75 24.13
N GLN A 161 11.85 13.42 25.41
CA GLN A 161 12.02 14.41 26.47
C GLN A 161 13.49 14.84 26.62
N ALA A 162 14.46 13.94 26.43
CA ALA A 162 15.87 14.27 26.41
C ALA A 162 16.23 15.24 25.25
N LEU A 163 15.70 14.99 24.05
CA LEU A 163 15.89 15.88 22.90
C LEU A 163 15.25 17.25 23.12
N ARG A 164 14.01 17.30 23.62
CA ARG A 164 13.33 18.56 23.97
C ARG A 164 14.04 19.33 25.10
N ALA A 165 14.80 18.64 25.93
CA ALA A 165 15.66 19.24 26.94
C ALA A 165 16.97 19.83 26.38
N GLY A 166 17.27 19.60 25.09
CA GLY A 166 18.54 19.97 24.47
C GLY A 166 19.70 19.10 24.94
N GLN A 167 19.45 17.82 25.32
CA GLN A 167 20.44 16.89 25.83
C GLN A 167 20.64 15.70 24.89
N PRO A 168 21.27 15.90 23.70
CA PRO A 168 21.42 14.85 22.70
C PRO A 168 22.26 13.66 23.20
N ASP A 169 23.23 13.89 24.10
CA ASP A 169 24.05 12.82 24.70
C ASP A 169 23.19 11.86 25.54
N VAL A 170 22.25 12.41 26.32
CA VAL A 170 21.31 11.63 27.12
C VAL A 170 20.38 10.85 26.20
N ALA A 171 19.87 11.49 25.16
CA ALA A 171 19.04 10.84 24.15
C ALA A 171 19.78 9.68 23.47
N ALA A 172 21.01 9.90 23.00
CA ALA A 172 21.84 8.86 22.39
C ALA A 172 22.11 7.69 23.36
N SER A 173 22.37 7.99 24.61
CA SER A 173 22.55 6.95 25.66
C SER A 173 21.28 6.12 25.88
N LEU A 174 20.10 6.73 25.81
CA LEU A 174 18.81 6.01 25.91
C LEU A 174 18.56 5.17 24.68
N VAL A 175 18.81 5.70 23.48
CA VAL A 175 18.65 5.00 22.20
C VAL A 175 19.50 3.73 22.16
N GLN A 176 20.71 3.73 22.74
CA GLN A 176 21.52 2.51 22.84
C GLN A 176 20.85 1.36 23.62
N ASN A 177 19.88 1.67 24.48
CA ASN A 177 19.15 0.66 25.23
C ASN A 177 17.97 0.07 24.45
N LEU A 178 17.63 0.63 23.27
CA LEU A 178 16.65 0.03 22.38
C LEU A 178 17.17 -1.31 21.87
N SER A 179 16.27 -2.27 21.77
CA SER A 179 16.61 -3.58 21.23
C SER A 179 16.70 -3.52 19.71
N GLU A 180 17.85 -3.89 19.14
CA GLU A 180 18.01 -4.10 17.69
C GLU A 180 17.02 -5.16 17.18
N GLU A 181 16.83 -6.23 17.95
CA GLU A 181 15.87 -7.28 17.63
C GLU A 181 14.43 -6.73 17.56
N GLN A 182 14.06 -5.83 18.46
CA GLN A 182 12.76 -5.17 18.43
C GLN A 182 12.64 -4.24 17.23
N LEU A 183 13.66 -3.47 16.90
CA LEU A 183 13.68 -2.63 15.69
C LEU A 183 13.45 -3.48 14.43
N LEU A 184 14.20 -4.56 14.28
CA LEU A 184 14.10 -5.46 13.13
C LEU A 184 12.74 -6.17 13.07
N ALA A 185 12.15 -6.50 14.23
CA ALA A 185 10.84 -7.13 14.30
C ALA A 185 9.71 -6.16 13.93
N GLU A 186 9.71 -4.98 14.52
CA GLU A 186 8.65 -3.99 14.32
C GLU A 186 8.77 -3.26 13.00
N GLN A 187 9.99 -3.03 12.54
CA GLN A 187 10.34 -2.28 11.32
C GLN A 187 9.67 -0.89 11.27
N ASN A 188 9.38 -0.32 12.44
CA ASN A 188 8.86 1.03 12.57
C ASN A 188 10.02 2.03 12.74
N ILE A 189 10.57 2.41 11.61
CA ILE A 189 11.77 3.26 11.53
C ILE A 189 11.46 4.76 11.65
N ALA A 190 10.20 5.17 11.53
CA ALA A 190 9.82 6.59 11.47
C ALA A 190 10.30 7.38 12.70
N THR A 191 10.18 6.80 13.89
CA THR A 191 10.62 7.42 15.14
C THR A 191 12.15 7.59 15.19
N LEU A 192 12.91 6.55 14.82
CA LEU A 192 14.38 6.61 14.80
C LEU A 192 14.89 7.65 13.78
N LEU A 193 14.27 7.69 12.59
CA LEU A 193 14.65 8.68 11.57
C LEU A 193 14.31 10.12 12.00
N ARG A 194 13.22 10.31 12.74
CA ARG A 194 12.89 11.61 13.33
C ARG A 194 13.95 12.04 14.34
N TRP A 195 14.31 11.16 15.29
CA TRP A 195 15.36 11.47 16.28
C TRP A 195 16.72 11.70 15.64
N LYS A 196 17.02 11.03 14.53
CA LYS A 196 18.27 11.28 13.78
C LYS A 196 18.44 12.74 13.40
N MET A 197 17.34 13.45 13.11
CA MET A 197 17.42 14.88 12.75
C MET A 197 17.90 15.76 13.90
N ASP A 198 17.68 15.34 15.14
CA ASP A 198 18.04 16.08 16.36
C ASP A 198 19.35 15.57 17.00
N LEU A 199 19.89 14.44 16.49
CA LEU A 199 21.14 13.86 17.00
C LEU A 199 22.32 14.20 16.08
N PRO A 200 23.43 14.76 16.60
CA PRO A 200 24.64 15.00 15.83
C PRO A 200 25.23 13.71 15.25
N ASP A 201 25.74 13.74 14.03
CA ASP A 201 26.34 12.58 13.37
C ASP A 201 27.51 11.98 14.17
N SER A 202 28.25 12.79 14.90
CA SER A 202 29.31 12.32 15.81
C SER A 202 28.78 11.41 16.92
N LEU A 203 27.56 11.65 17.42
CA LEU A 203 26.93 10.78 18.42
C LEU A 203 26.39 9.50 17.78
N LEU A 204 25.84 9.56 16.57
CA LEU A 204 25.38 8.38 15.85
C LEU A 204 26.52 7.37 15.61
N ALA A 205 27.73 7.87 15.40
CA ALA A 205 28.94 7.05 15.18
C ALA A 205 29.77 6.84 16.48
N SER A 206 29.24 7.13 17.66
CA SER A 206 30.00 7.08 18.92
C SER A 206 30.20 5.68 19.46
N THR A 207 29.33 4.72 19.12
CA THR A 207 29.42 3.32 19.56
C THR A 207 29.00 2.36 18.46
N PRO A 208 29.54 1.12 18.43
CA PRO A 208 29.12 0.10 17.46
C PRO A 208 27.62 -0.16 17.48
N ARG A 209 27.01 -0.10 18.66
CA ARG A 209 25.59 -0.36 18.86
C ARG A 209 24.70 0.71 18.20
N LEU A 210 25.05 1.99 18.33
CA LEU A 210 24.34 3.08 17.65
C LEU A 210 24.54 3.01 16.14
N ILE A 211 25.75 2.71 15.67
CA ILE A 211 26.04 2.54 14.24
C ILE A 211 25.15 1.44 13.64
N LEU A 212 25.07 0.28 14.29
CA LEU A 212 24.25 -0.82 13.82
C LEU A 212 22.75 -0.49 13.85
N LEU A 213 22.25 0.08 14.96
CA LEU A 213 20.85 0.44 15.12
C LEU A 213 20.39 1.45 14.04
N TYR A 214 21.14 2.53 13.86
CA TYR A 214 20.83 3.51 12.82
C TYR A 214 21.18 3.01 11.41
N GLY A 215 22.20 2.19 11.26
CA GLY A 215 22.51 1.52 9.99
C GLY A 215 21.35 0.68 9.50
N TRP A 216 20.75 -0.13 10.37
CA TRP A 216 19.54 -0.89 10.07
C TRP A 216 18.34 0.02 9.76
N ALA A 217 18.11 1.07 10.57
CA ALA A 217 17.02 2.01 10.32
C ALA A 217 17.15 2.69 8.97
N LEU A 218 18.33 3.14 8.59
CA LEU A 218 18.62 3.74 7.29
C LEU A 218 18.48 2.74 6.13
N ALA A 219 18.99 1.52 6.29
CA ALA A 219 18.87 0.47 5.28
C ALA A 219 17.40 0.11 5.02
N LEU A 220 16.60 -0.07 6.08
CA LEU A 220 15.14 -0.31 5.97
C LEU A 220 14.38 0.88 5.38
N ALA A 221 14.90 2.11 5.57
CA ALA A 221 14.38 3.33 4.94
C ALA A 221 14.83 3.50 3.49
N CYS A 222 15.58 2.55 2.92
CA CYS A 222 16.20 2.65 1.59
C CYS A 222 17.18 3.83 1.43
N GLN A 223 17.69 4.41 2.52
CA GLN A 223 18.75 5.43 2.53
C GLN A 223 20.12 4.75 2.56
N LEU A 224 20.45 4.04 1.47
CA LEU A 224 21.57 3.10 1.47
C LEU A 224 22.93 3.76 1.51
N ASP A 225 23.08 4.96 0.92
CA ASP A 225 24.36 5.68 0.94
C ASP A 225 24.71 6.09 2.37
N ALA A 226 23.73 6.63 3.10
CA ALA A 226 23.90 6.98 4.50
C ALA A 226 24.09 5.73 5.40
N ALA A 227 23.40 4.64 5.08
CA ALA A 227 23.58 3.38 5.81
C ALA A 227 24.99 2.79 5.62
N GLU A 228 25.53 2.81 4.40
CA GLU A 228 26.87 2.33 4.11
C GLU A 228 27.96 3.21 4.73
N GLU A 229 27.81 4.53 4.61
CA GLU A 229 28.73 5.49 5.24
C GLU A 229 28.81 5.26 6.75
N LEU A 230 27.64 5.15 7.40
CA LEU A 230 27.56 4.90 8.84
C LEU A 230 28.14 3.51 9.21
N ALA A 231 27.80 2.46 8.46
CA ALA A 231 28.34 1.11 8.66
C ALA A 231 29.86 1.07 8.50
N GLY A 232 30.43 1.88 7.60
CA GLY A 232 31.88 2.02 7.42
C GLY A 232 32.60 2.54 8.67
N GLN A 233 31.90 3.29 9.55
CA GLN A 233 32.48 3.76 10.81
C GLN A 233 32.75 2.63 11.81
N LEU A 234 32.16 1.43 11.64
CA LEU A 234 32.46 0.29 12.50
C LEU A 234 33.94 -0.13 12.46
N ALA A 235 34.64 0.15 11.38
CA ALA A 235 36.07 -0.13 11.26
C ALA A 235 36.91 0.55 12.36
N ARG A 236 36.42 1.66 12.94
CA ARG A 236 37.10 2.41 14.04
C ARG A 236 37.14 1.62 15.35
N PHE A 237 36.28 0.60 15.49
CA PHE A 237 36.17 -0.23 16.68
C PHE A 237 36.85 -1.61 16.49
N LEU A 238 37.62 -1.77 15.43
CA LEU A 238 38.42 -2.97 15.16
C LEU A 238 39.92 -2.68 15.34
N PRO A 239 40.70 -3.62 15.88
CA PRO A 239 40.24 -4.91 16.46
C PRO A 239 39.44 -4.69 17.74
N ALA A 240 38.45 -5.60 17.95
CA ALA A 240 37.65 -5.62 19.18
C ALA A 240 38.47 -6.25 20.36
N PRO A 241 37.97 -6.06 21.61
CA PRO A 241 38.73 -6.51 22.80
C PRO A 241 39.02 -8.01 22.85
N ASP A 242 38.18 -8.83 22.29
CA ASP A 242 38.35 -10.28 22.20
C ASP A 242 37.84 -10.82 20.86
N GLU A 243 38.25 -12.07 20.52
CA GLU A 243 37.88 -12.69 19.23
C GLU A 243 36.38 -12.95 19.07
N SER A 244 35.64 -13.18 20.16
CA SER A 244 34.21 -13.45 20.11
C SER A 244 33.45 -12.14 19.77
N ALA A 245 33.80 -11.07 20.46
CA ALA A 245 33.26 -9.73 20.18
C ALA A 245 33.59 -9.27 18.76
N GLN A 246 34.80 -9.56 18.28
CA GLN A 246 35.20 -9.21 16.90
C GLN A 246 34.41 -10.01 15.87
N ARG A 247 34.22 -11.31 16.06
CA ARG A 247 33.40 -12.14 15.16
C ARG A 247 31.96 -11.70 15.14
N ASP A 248 31.33 -11.45 16.30
CA ASP A 248 29.94 -10.96 16.36
C ASP A 248 29.76 -9.60 15.68
N LEU A 249 30.70 -8.68 15.91
CA LEU A 249 30.65 -7.35 15.26
C LEU A 249 30.80 -7.44 13.74
N LEU A 250 31.74 -8.26 13.26
CA LEU A 250 31.93 -8.47 11.80
C LEU A 250 30.73 -9.18 11.18
N ALA A 251 30.13 -10.16 11.84
CA ALA A 251 28.94 -10.87 11.35
C ALA A 251 27.73 -9.92 11.26
N GLN A 252 27.54 -9.00 12.22
CA GLN A 252 26.50 -7.98 12.16
C GLN A 252 26.74 -6.98 11.03
N TRP A 253 27.99 -6.55 10.85
CA TRP A 253 28.36 -5.69 9.72
C TRP A 253 28.11 -6.40 8.37
N GLN A 254 28.47 -7.67 8.25
CA GLN A 254 28.19 -8.49 7.06
C GLN A 254 26.69 -8.56 6.78
N ALA A 255 25.88 -8.81 7.80
CA ALA A 255 24.43 -8.87 7.64
C ALA A 255 23.84 -7.55 7.09
N LEU A 256 24.22 -6.42 7.71
CA LEU A 256 23.80 -5.09 7.26
C LEU A 256 24.29 -4.80 5.83
N SER A 257 25.56 -5.10 5.54
CA SER A 257 26.16 -4.93 4.20
C SER A 257 25.45 -5.77 3.15
N GLY A 258 25.02 -6.98 3.50
CA GLY A 258 24.23 -7.85 2.62
C GLY A 258 22.88 -7.24 2.22
N VAL A 259 22.17 -6.65 3.16
CA VAL A 259 20.89 -5.94 2.89
C VAL A 259 21.13 -4.69 2.05
N ILE A 260 22.17 -3.89 2.35
CA ILE A 260 22.56 -2.72 1.56
C ILE A 260 22.90 -3.13 0.12
N ALA A 261 23.73 -4.16 -0.06
CA ALA A 261 24.11 -4.68 -1.38
C ALA A 261 22.87 -5.16 -2.17
N ARG A 262 21.92 -5.85 -1.52
CA ARG A 262 20.64 -6.25 -2.16
C ARG A 262 19.85 -5.03 -2.63
N GLY A 263 19.74 -4.03 -1.79
CA GLY A 263 19.05 -2.79 -2.14
C GLY A 263 19.69 -2.08 -3.34
N ARG A 264 21.00 -2.11 -3.46
CA ARG A 264 21.74 -1.56 -4.61
C ARG A 264 21.72 -2.43 -5.86
N GLY A 265 21.17 -3.65 -5.76
CA GLY A 265 21.09 -4.58 -6.86
C GLY A 265 22.36 -5.42 -7.07
N ASP A 266 23.31 -5.40 -6.15
CA ASP A 266 24.51 -6.25 -6.20
C ASP A 266 24.22 -7.62 -5.58
N ILE A 267 23.67 -8.51 -6.42
CA ILE A 267 23.18 -9.84 -5.98
C ILE A 267 24.31 -10.68 -5.39
N ASP A 268 25.48 -10.67 -6.02
CA ASP A 268 26.57 -11.56 -5.64
C ASP A 268 27.19 -11.14 -4.32
N LYS A 269 27.39 -9.83 -4.10
CA LYS A 269 27.85 -9.32 -2.81
C LYS A 269 26.78 -9.52 -1.72
N ALA A 270 25.50 -9.29 -2.02
CA ALA A 270 24.44 -9.50 -1.07
C ALA A 270 24.40 -10.97 -0.59
N GLU A 271 24.52 -11.91 -1.52
CA GLU A 271 24.55 -13.33 -1.18
C GLU A 271 25.78 -13.72 -0.36
N ALA A 272 26.98 -13.26 -0.76
CA ALA A 272 28.22 -13.53 -0.04
C ALA A 272 28.14 -13.01 1.41
N HIS A 273 27.81 -11.73 1.56
CA HIS A 273 27.67 -11.08 2.88
C HIS A 273 26.65 -11.78 3.79
N CYS A 274 25.44 -12.09 3.27
CA CYS A 274 24.43 -12.78 4.08
C CYS A 274 24.85 -14.20 4.48
N ARG A 275 25.53 -14.95 3.59
CA ARG A 275 26.04 -16.30 3.91
C ARG A 275 27.15 -16.27 4.94
N GLU A 276 28.10 -15.34 4.81
CA GLU A 276 29.18 -15.16 5.79
C GLU A 276 28.60 -14.78 7.15
N ALA A 277 27.67 -13.81 7.20
CA ALA A 277 27.00 -13.43 8.43
C ALA A 277 26.33 -14.63 9.13
N LEU A 278 25.63 -15.48 8.38
CA LEU A 278 24.92 -16.65 8.96
C LEU A 278 25.84 -17.70 9.58
N GLN A 279 27.12 -17.72 9.20
CA GLN A 279 28.11 -18.65 9.80
C GLN A 279 28.52 -18.22 11.22
N ASP A 280 28.69 -16.88 11.41
CA ASP A 280 29.32 -16.33 12.61
C ASP A 280 28.36 -15.59 13.56
N LEU A 281 27.12 -15.29 13.11
CA LEU A 281 26.12 -14.63 13.95
C LEU A 281 25.81 -15.46 15.20
N ALA A 282 25.91 -14.86 16.36
CA ALA A 282 25.50 -15.48 17.62
C ALA A 282 24.01 -15.86 17.61
N GLY A 283 23.65 -16.93 18.35
CA GLY A 283 22.26 -17.40 18.41
C GLY A 283 21.23 -16.34 18.88
N GLU A 284 21.68 -15.46 19.77
CA GLU A 284 20.85 -14.35 20.30
C GLU A 284 20.54 -13.27 19.25
N ARG A 285 21.29 -13.20 18.14
CA ARG A 285 21.06 -12.29 17.02
C ARG A 285 20.01 -12.84 16.04
N TYR A 286 18.88 -13.28 16.57
CA TYR A 286 17.88 -13.99 15.77
C TYR A 286 17.20 -13.09 14.72
N GLY A 287 16.96 -11.82 15.00
CA GLY A 287 16.37 -10.87 14.04
C GLY A 287 17.30 -10.62 12.86
N THR A 288 18.58 -10.35 13.12
CA THR A 288 19.61 -10.17 12.09
C THR A 288 19.73 -11.41 11.21
N ARG A 289 19.70 -12.60 11.81
CA ARG A 289 19.72 -13.90 11.11
C ARG A 289 18.50 -14.06 10.20
N LEU A 290 17.31 -13.69 10.69
CA LEU A 290 16.07 -13.74 9.90
C LEU A 290 16.10 -12.76 8.73
N GLN A 291 16.66 -11.56 8.89
CA GLN A 291 16.86 -10.62 7.79
C GLN A 291 17.79 -11.18 6.70
N CYS A 292 18.89 -11.85 7.07
CA CYS A 292 19.74 -12.55 6.11
C CYS A 292 18.98 -13.65 5.34
N LEU A 293 18.20 -14.46 6.02
CA LEU A 293 17.41 -15.54 5.38
C LEU A 293 16.33 -14.98 4.46
N SER A 294 15.65 -13.89 4.85
CA SER A 294 14.69 -13.18 4.01
C SER A 294 15.35 -12.62 2.75
N THR A 295 16.51 -11.96 2.89
CA THR A 295 17.30 -11.44 1.77
C THR A 295 17.71 -12.57 0.82
N LEU A 296 18.24 -13.67 1.32
CA LEU A 296 18.62 -14.84 0.52
C LEU A 296 17.43 -15.47 -0.19
N SER A 297 16.27 -15.55 0.48
CA SER A 297 15.02 -16.00 -0.16
C SER A 297 14.60 -15.09 -1.32
N ASN A 298 14.66 -13.77 -1.13
CA ASN A 298 14.35 -12.80 -2.19
C ASN A 298 15.33 -12.90 -3.38
N LEU A 299 16.63 -13.05 -3.12
CA LEU A 299 17.63 -13.28 -4.16
C LEU A 299 17.38 -14.57 -4.95
N ALA A 300 17.02 -15.65 -4.27
CA ALA A 300 16.67 -16.90 -4.92
C ALA A 300 15.44 -16.77 -5.84
N VAL A 301 14.38 -16.04 -5.40
CA VAL A 301 13.22 -15.71 -6.24
C VAL A 301 13.65 -14.90 -7.47
N THR A 302 14.51 -13.91 -7.30
CA THR A 302 15.02 -13.07 -8.39
C THR A 302 15.77 -13.89 -9.46
N ARG A 303 16.52 -14.92 -9.02
CA ARG A 303 17.21 -15.87 -9.91
C ARG A 303 16.32 -16.99 -10.47
N GLY A 304 15.05 -17.06 -10.04
CA GLY A 304 14.13 -18.12 -10.42
C GLY A 304 14.35 -19.45 -9.67
N ASP A 305 15.16 -19.48 -8.62
CA ASP A 305 15.38 -20.67 -7.79
C ASP A 305 14.37 -20.73 -6.63
N PHE A 306 13.15 -21.11 -6.95
CA PHE A 306 12.06 -21.22 -5.98
C PHE A 306 12.23 -22.37 -4.97
N TRP A 307 13.04 -23.37 -5.31
CA TRP A 307 13.35 -24.45 -4.38
C TRP A 307 14.22 -23.93 -3.24
N GLN A 308 15.29 -23.20 -3.57
CA GLN A 308 16.18 -22.61 -2.59
C GLN A 308 15.46 -21.54 -1.75
N ALA A 309 14.61 -20.70 -2.39
CA ALA A 309 13.78 -19.74 -1.67
C ALA A 309 12.90 -20.40 -0.60
N ARG A 310 12.29 -21.55 -0.92
CA ARG A 310 11.49 -22.31 0.06
C ARG A 310 12.34 -22.86 1.21
N ASN A 311 13.56 -23.31 0.94
CA ASN A 311 14.45 -23.80 1.98
C ASN A 311 14.80 -22.69 2.96
N TYR A 312 15.21 -21.51 2.47
CA TYR A 312 15.47 -20.35 3.33
C TYR A 312 14.23 -19.97 4.16
N ASN A 313 13.05 -19.98 3.56
CA ASN A 313 11.81 -19.67 4.29
C ASN A 313 11.42 -20.74 5.31
N ARG A 314 11.72 -22.02 5.08
CA ARG A 314 11.51 -23.07 6.06
C ARG A 314 12.44 -22.87 7.26
N ASP A 315 13.73 -22.67 7.00
CA ASP A 315 14.73 -22.46 8.03
C ASP A 315 14.42 -21.19 8.85
N ALA A 316 13.95 -20.13 8.17
CA ALA A 316 13.50 -18.91 8.83
C ALA A 316 12.28 -19.14 9.74
N LEU A 317 11.28 -19.95 9.30
CA LEU A 317 10.10 -20.23 10.11
C LEU A 317 10.44 -21.05 11.35
N GLU A 318 11.24 -22.11 11.21
CA GLU A 318 11.69 -22.92 12.34
C GLU A 318 12.45 -22.07 13.36
N PHE A 319 13.26 -21.14 12.87
CA PHE A 319 14.02 -20.23 13.70
C PHE A 319 13.13 -19.20 14.40
N ALA A 320 12.21 -18.55 13.68
CA ALA A 320 11.26 -17.58 14.25
C ALA A 320 10.37 -18.21 15.33
N GLN A 321 9.88 -19.43 15.11
CA GLN A 321 9.05 -20.17 16.06
C GLN A 321 9.84 -20.55 17.34
N ARG A 322 11.12 -20.85 17.23
CA ARG A 322 11.98 -21.16 18.40
C ARG A 322 12.08 -19.97 19.36
N TYR A 323 12.13 -18.76 18.83
CA TYR A 323 12.23 -17.54 19.64
C TYR A 323 10.87 -16.95 20.03
N GLY A 324 9.77 -17.42 19.42
CA GLY A 324 8.41 -17.08 19.80
C GLY A 324 8.04 -15.61 19.62
N ASN A 325 8.71 -14.88 18.71
CA ASN A 325 8.38 -13.48 18.41
C ASN A 325 7.33 -13.41 17.30
N PRO A 326 6.08 -12.97 17.60
CA PRO A 326 4.97 -12.99 16.65
C PRO A 326 5.21 -12.09 15.42
N LEU A 327 5.99 -11.02 15.54
CA LEU A 327 6.31 -10.12 14.42
C LEU A 327 7.24 -10.81 13.42
N PHE A 328 8.26 -11.52 13.89
CA PHE A 328 9.14 -12.28 13.01
C PHE A 328 8.44 -13.49 12.38
N GLU A 329 7.59 -14.19 13.12
CA GLU A 329 6.76 -15.26 12.54
C GLU A 329 5.88 -14.71 11.41
N ALA A 330 5.23 -13.57 11.64
CA ALA A 330 4.39 -12.90 10.64
C ALA A 330 5.20 -12.46 9.41
N LEU A 331 6.43 -11.95 9.59
CA LEU A 331 7.33 -11.59 8.48
C LEU A 331 7.69 -12.80 7.62
N VAL A 332 8.01 -13.92 8.25
CA VAL A 332 8.30 -15.16 7.52
C VAL A 332 7.08 -15.69 6.78
N HIS A 333 5.89 -15.61 7.36
CA HIS A 333 4.64 -15.92 6.65
C HIS A 333 4.42 -15.04 5.43
N TYR A 334 4.75 -13.73 5.51
CA TYR A 334 4.71 -12.83 4.37
C TYR A 334 5.67 -13.27 3.24
N ASP A 335 6.94 -13.58 3.57
CA ASP A 335 7.91 -14.05 2.57
C ASP A 335 7.51 -15.37 1.94
N ARG A 336 6.98 -16.32 2.74
CA ARG A 336 6.45 -17.60 2.24
C ARG A 336 5.28 -17.40 1.28
N ALA A 337 4.37 -16.48 1.60
CA ALA A 337 3.25 -16.16 0.73
C ALA A 337 3.73 -15.64 -0.64
N ARG A 338 4.78 -14.80 -0.67
CA ARG A 338 5.37 -14.29 -1.93
C ARG A 338 5.93 -15.40 -2.81
N VAL A 339 6.67 -16.34 -2.21
CA VAL A 339 7.22 -17.50 -2.95
C VAL A 339 6.11 -18.41 -3.47
N LEU A 340 5.11 -18.71 -2.65
CA LEU A 340 3.97 -19.56 -3.04
C LEU A 340 3.14 -18.92 -4.17
N GLN A 341 2.91 -17.61 -4.11
CA GLN A 341 2.21 -16.88 -5.16
C GLN A 341 2.97 -16.94 -6.49
N ALA A 342 4.28 -16.69 -6.50
CA ALA A 342 5.09 -16.79 -7.71
C ALA A 342 5.03 -18.19 -8.34
N ARG A 343 4.94 -19.22 -7.52
CA ARG A 343 4.72 -20.63 -7.92
C ARG A 343 3.28 -20.93 -8.35
N GLY A 344 2.37 -19.94 -8.29
CA GLY A 344 0.96 -20.13 -8.64
C GLY A 344 0.12 -20.84 -7.58
N GLU A 345 0.66 -21.06 -6.37
CA GLU A 345 -0.01 -21.72 -5.25
C GLU A 345 -0.79 -20.69 -4.41
N VAL A 346 -1.66 -19.90 -5.05
CA VAL A 346 -2.31 -18.71 -4.48
C VAL A 346 -3.16 -19.04 -3.24
N ALA A 347 -3.86 -20.15 -3.20
CA ALA A 347 -4.66 -20.55 -2.04
C ALA A 347 -3.77 -20.82 -0.81
N ARG A 348 -2.57 -21.39 -1.02
CA ARG A 348 -1.59 -21.59 0.07
C ARG A 348 -0.96 -20.27 0.48
N ALA A 349 -0.73 -19.35 -0.46
CA ALA A 349 -0.27 -18.00 -0.13
C ALA A 349 -1.30 -17.23 0.72
N GLU A 350 -2.60 -17.39 0.43
CA GLU A 350 -3.68 -16.82 1.26
C GLU A 350 -3.68 -17.40 2.68
N GLU A 351 -3.44 -18.69 2.81
CA GLU A 351 -3.34 -19.36 4.10
C GLU A 351 -2.14 -18.84 4.92
N GLU A 352 -0.97 -18.66 4.31
CA GLU A 352 0.19 -18.05 4.96
C GLU A 352 -0.13 -16.61 5.43
N VAL A 353 -0.77 -15.80 4.59
CA VAL A 353 -1.18 -14.44 4.99
C VAL A 353 -2.16 -14.47 6.16
N ARG A 354 -3.12 -15.41 6.17
CA ARG A 354 -4.07 -15.57 7.27
C ARG A 354 -3.35 -15.91 8.56
N GLN A 355 -2.44 -16.90 8.52
CA GLN A 355 -1.64 -17.30 9.69
C GLN A 355 -0.77 -16.15 10.19
N GLY A 356 -0.10 -15.42 9.30
CA GLY A 356 0.68 -14.24 9.70
C GLY A 356 -0.15 -13.18 10.41
N LEU A 357 -1.35 -12.87 9.91
CA LEU A 357 -2.27 -11.93 10.57
C LEU A 357 -2.78 -12.44 11.91
N GLU A 358 -3.03 -13.74 12.07
CA GLU A 358 -3.43 -14.35 13.33
C GLU A 358 -2.37 -14.23 14.41
N ARG A 359 -1.08 -14.36 14.05
CA ARG A 359 0.01 -14.16 15.01
C ARG A 359 0.01 -12.74 15.62
N LEU A 360 -0.54 -11.77 14.91
CA LEU A 360 -0.55 -10.37 15.30
C LEU A 360 -1.81 -9.95 16.08
N GLN A 361 -2.81 -10.82 16.25
CA GLN A 361 -4.11 -10.48 16.87
C GLN A 361 -4.00 -10.02 18.33
N HIS A 362 -3.00 -10.52 19.05
CA HIS A 362 -2.80 -10.21 20.48
C HIS A 362 -1.93 -8.97 20.71
N LEU A 363 -1.41 -8.35 19.63
CA LEU A 363 -0.61 -7.14 19.75
C LEU A 363 -1.52 -5.91 19.92
N PRO A 364 -1.05 -4.86 20.61
CA PRO A 364 -1.83 -3.65 20.83
C PRO A 364 -2.38 -3.06 19.52
N ALA A 365 -3.70 -2.88 19.45
CA ALA A 365 -4.38 -2.38 18.25
C ALA A 365 -4.01 -0.91 17.92
N GLN A 366 -3.64 -0.13 18.95
CA GLN A 366 -3.25 1.27 18.80
C GLN A 366 -1.85 1.43 18.17
N ARG A 367 -1.02 0.38 18.25
CA ARG A 367 0.33 0.40 17.68
C ARG A 367 0.32 -0.08 16.23
N ARG A 368 1.04 0.61 15.37
CA ARG A 368 1.19 0.26 13.95
C ARG A 368 2.43 -0.62 13.75
N TYR A 369 2.31 -1.62 12.89
CA TYR A 369 3.38 -2.57 12.59
C TYR A 369 3.55 -2.73 11.07
N ALA A 370 4.77 -2.52 10.56
CA ALA A 370 5.06 -2.62 9.14
C ALA A 370 4.66 -3.98 8.55
N VAL A 371 4.95 -5.08 9.23
CA VAL A 371 4.61 -6.43 8.78
C VAL A 371 3.09 -6.67 8.68
N ARG A 372 2.29 -6.08 9.58
CA ARG A 372 0.81 -6.14 9.49
C ARG A 372 0.34 -5.43 8.22
N GLY A 373 0.89 -4.25 7.95
CA GLY A 373 0.60 -3.51 6.72
C GLY A 373 0.96 -4.31 5.46
N ARG A 374 2.16 -4.91 5.41
CA ARG A 374 2.60 -5.77 4.29
C ARG A 374 1.66 -6.95 4.06
N LEU A 375 1.24 -7.64 5.12
CA LEU A 375 0.29 -8.76 5.01
C LEU A 375 -1.07 -8.32 4.49
N LEU A 376 -1.58 -7.15 4.94
CA LEU A 376 -2.85 -6.59 4.45
C LEU A 376 -2.75 -6.20 2.96
N LEU A 377 -1.68 -5.52 2.55
CA LEU A 377 -1.41 -5.21 1.15
C LEU A 377 -1.36 -6.48 0.30
N TYR A 378 -0.68 -7.49 0.80
CA TYR A 378 -0.53 -8.75 0.08
C TYR A 378 -1.83 -9.53 0.00
N ARG A 379 -2.66 -9.52 1.06
CA ARG A 379 -4.02 -10.06 1.02
C ARG A 379 -4.86 -9.40 -0.06
N GLY A 380 -4.79 -8.07 -0.15
CA GLY A 380 -5.48 -7.33 -1.21
C GLY A 380 -4.96 -7.69 -2.60
N TYR A 381 -3.65 -7.86 -2.77
CA TYR A 381 -3.05 -8.32 -4.02
C TYR A 381 -3.56 -9.71 -4.42
N LEU A 382 -3.58 -10.69 -3.50
CA LEU A 382 -4.12 -12.03 -3.77
C LEU A 382 -5.60 -11.99 -4.16
N ARG A 383 -6.41 -11.11 -3.53
CA ARG A 383 -7.81 -10.88 -3.91
C ARG A 383 -7.94 -10.28 -5.32
N SER A 384 -7.01 -9.41 -5.72
CA SER A 384 -7.00 -8.90 -7.10
C SER A 384 -6.70 -10.00 -8.14
N LEU A 385 -5.81 -10.95 -7.81
CA LEU A 385 -5.56 -12.13 -8.62
C LEU A 385 -6.77 -13.06 -8.73
N ALA A 386 -7.61 -13.09 -7.71
CA ALA A 386 -8.86 -13.85 -7.68
C ALA A 386 -10.05 -13.12 -8.34
N LEU A 387 -9.83 -11.95 -8.96
CA LEU A 387 -10.84 -11.08 -9.56
C LEU A 387 -11.92 -10.62 -8.57
N GLN A 388 -11.53 -10.30 -7.34
CA GLN A 388 -12.39 -9.77 -6.27
C GLN A 388 -12.02 -8.31 -5.97
N PRO A 389 -12.41 -7.34 -6.81
CA PRO A 389 -11.92 -5.96 -6.75
C PRO A 389 -12.30 -5.22 -5.45
N ASP A 390 -13.51 -5.44 -4.92
CA ASP A 390 -13.97 -4.73 -3.73
C ASP A 390 -13.23 -5.19 -2.47
N GLU A 391 -13.05 -6.51 -2.31
CA GLU A 391 -12.23 -7.05 -1.23
C GLU A 391 -10.78 -6.61 -1.36
N ALA A 392 -10.23 -6.62 -2.58
CA ALA A 392 -8.87 -6.14 -2.84
C ALA A 392 -8.71 -4.68 -2.39
N ARG A 393 -9.62 -3.78 -2.80
CA ARG A 393 -9.60 -2.36 -2.38
C ARG A 393 -9.66 -2.20 -0.87
N LYS A 394 -10.55 -2.95 -0.20
CA LYS A 394 -10.70 -2.90 1.26
C LYS A 394 -9.38 -3.19 1.96
N TRP A 395 -8.76 -4.33 1.64
CA TRP A 395 -7.53 -4.76 2.30
C TRP A 395 -6.33 -3.86 1.97
N ILE A 396 -6.23 -3.40 0.69
CA ILE A 396 -5.15 -2.52 0.28
C ILE A 396 -5.24 -1.16 0.97
N LYS A 397 -6.43 -0.55 1.09
CA LYS A 397 -6.59 0.72 1.81
C LYS A 397 -6.12 0.61 3.26
N GLN A 398 -6.50 -0.45 3.96
CA GLN A 398 -6.04 -0.71 5.33
C GLN A 398 -4.51 -0.91 5.39
N GLY A 399 -3.96 -1.67 4.45
CA GLY A 399 -2.52 -1.90 4.37
C GLY A 399 -1.72 -0.63 4.07
N ILE A 400 -2.23 0.25 3.19
CA ILE A 400 -1.59 1.55 2.90
C ILE A 400 -1.58 2.43 4.15
N GLU A 401 -2.67 2.51 4.90
CA GLU A 401 -2.73 3.28 6.14
C GLU A 401 -1.68 2.80 7.15
N GLU A 402 -1.59 1.49 7.35
CA GLU A 402 -0.64 0.87 8.26
C GLU A 402 0.82 1.10 7.84
N THR A 403 1.15 0.81 6.57
CA THR A 403 2.52 0.96 6.04
C THR A 403 2.96 2.41 5.94
N ARG A 404 2.05 3.34 5.66
CA ARG A 404 2.33 4.77 5.64
C ARG A 404 2.77 5.26 7.01
N SER A 405 2.09 4.84 8.07
CA SER A 405 2.43 5.20 9.45
C SER A 405 3.83 4.72 9.87
N CYS A 406 4.27 3.59 9.30
CA CYS A 406 5.59 3.00 9.54
C CYS A 406 6.68 3.49 8.58
N ARG A 407 6.38 4.33 7.59
CA ARG A 407 7.25 4.70 6.44
C ARG A 407 7.75 3.50 5.65
N ASP A 408 6.93 2.48 5.49
CA ASP A 408 7.30 1.25 4.80
C ASP A 408 7.08 1.37 3.28
N VAL A 409 8.15 1.21 2.50
CA VAL A 409 8.15 1.34 1.03
C VAL A 409 7.24 0.33 0.34
N SER A 410 6.89 -0.78 0.98
CA SER A 410 5.97 -1.78 0.41
C SER A 410 4.60 -1.24 0.05
N LEU A 411 4.20 -0.06 0.57
CA LEU A 411 2.96 0.61 0.16
C LEU A 411 2.89 0.88 -1.36
N VAL A 412 4.03 0.96 -2.05
CA VAL A 412 4.09 1.10 -3.52
C VAL A 412 3.33 -0.04 -4.20
N ILE A 413 3.43 -1.27 -3.68
CA ILE A 413 2.69 -2.44 -4.18
C ILE A 413 1.18 -2.17 -4.12
N GLY A 414 0.70 -1.65 -2.99
CA GLY A 414 -0.72 -1.32 -2.81
C GLY A 414 -1.24 -0.30 -3.81
N TYR A 415 -0.50 0.79 -4.02
CA TYR A 415 -0.86 1.81 -5.01
C TYR A 415 -0.83 1.27 -6.44
N CYS A 416 0.16 0.45 -6.79
CA CYS A 416 0.24 -0.21 -8.09
C CYS A 416 -0.98 -1.13 -8.34
N VAL A 417 -1.37 -1.93 -7.34
CA VAL A 417 -2.54 -2.80 -7.45
C VAL A 417 -3.84 -1.99 -7.57
N LEU A 418 -4.00 -0.92 -6.78
CA LEU A 418 -5.17 -0.04 -6.90
C LEU A 418 -5.25 0.60 -8.29
N ALA A 419 -4.12 1.10 -8.81
CA ALA A 419 -4.08 1.69 -10.15
C ALA A 419 -4.45 0.67 -11.25
N SER A 420 -3.92 -0.56 -11.16
CA SER A 420 -4.29 -1.64 -12.09
C SER A 420 -5.77 -2.02 -11.98
N LEU A 421 -6.35 -2.06 -10.77
CA LEU A 421 -7.79 -2.29 -10.57
C LEU A 421 -8.65 -1.18 -11.20
N GLU A 422 -8.29 0.10 -10.98
CA GLU A 422 -9.00 1.24 -11.58
C GLU A 422 -8.88 1.21 -13.11
N GLY A 423 -7.69 0.87 -13.64
CA GLY A 423 -7.47 0.73 -15.08
C GLY A 423 -8.36 -0.33 -15.73
N ARG A 424 -8.54 -1.49 -15.09
CA ARG A 424 -9.45 -2.56 -15.56
C ARG A 424 -10.91 -2.15 -15.58
N LEU A 425 -11.29 -1.19 -14.75
CA LEU A 425 -12.64 -0.60 -14.73
C LEU A 425 -12.81 0.58 -15.69
N GLY A 426 -11.74 0.96 -16.42
CA GLY A 426 -11.73 2.12 -17.31
C GLY A 426 -11.52 3.47 -16.62
N ASN A 427 -11.29 3.49 -15.31
CA ASN A 427 -11.09 4.71 -14.51
C ASN A 427 -9.63 5.20 -14.60
N TYR A 428 -9.13 5.45 -15.80
CA TYR A 428 -7.71 5.75 -16.05
C TYR A 428 -7.23 7.01 -15.31
N ALA A 429 -8.04 8.06 -15.23
CA ALA A 429 -7.67 9.28 -14.51
C ALA A 429 -7.38 8.99 -13.02
N ALA A 430 -8.24 8.22 -12.36
CA ALA A 430 -8.04 7.79 -10.99
C ALA A 430 -6.80 6.89 -10.85
N ALA A 431 -6.56 5.97 -11.81
CA ALA A 431 -5.40 5.11 -11.82
C ALA A 431 -4.08 5.91 -11.86
N PHE A 432 -3.96 6.88 -12.79
CA PHE A 432 -2.77 7.73 -12.88
C PHE A 432 -2.61 8.65 -11.66
N ALA A 433 -3.71 9.17 -11.10
CA ALA A 433 -3.67 9.95 -9.87
C ALA A 433 -3.05 9.15 -8.71
N ARG A 434 -3.45 7.88 -8.54
CA ARG A 434 -2.86 6.98 -7.52
C ARG A 434 -1.36 6.77 -7.70
N LEU A 435 -0.90 6.59 -8.95
CA LEU A 435 0.53 6.46 -9.23
C LEU A 435 1.29 7.76 -8.95
N GLY A 436 0.71 8.91 -9.27
CA GLY A 436 1.27 10.22 -8.91
C GLY A 436 1.32 10.45 -7.39
N ASP A 437 0.31 10.00 -6.64
CA ASP A 437 0.30 10.10 -5.17
C ASP A 437 1.48 9.36 -4.55
N VAL A 438 1.74 8.12 -4.98
CA VAL A 438 2.85 7.34 -4.44
C VAL A 438 4.21 7.87 -4.88
N GLU A 439 4.35 8.38 -6.09
CA GLU A 439 5.61 9.03 -6.53
C GLU A 439 5.93 10.24 -5.65
N ARG A 440 4.94 11.12 -5.38
CA ARG A 440 5.12 12.27 -4.48
C ARG A 440 5.48 11.83 -3.06
N LEU A 441 4.84 10.78 -2.56
CA LEU A 441 5.12 10.25 -1.22
C LEU A 441 6.53 9.67 -1.12
N MET A 442 6.98 8.91 -2.12
CA MET A 442 8.35 8.38 -2.15
C MET A 442 9.39 9.49 -2.21
N HIS A 443 9.13 10.52 -3.00
CA HIS A 443 9.99 11.70 -3.05
C HIS A 443 10.03 12.44 -1.70
N ALA A 444 8.87 12.62 -1.05
CA ALA A 444 8.79 13.26 0.28
C ALA A 444 9.49 12.45 1.38
N TRP A 445 9.65 11.13 1.19
CA TRP A 445 10.38 10.26 2.09
C TRP A 445 11.87 10.15 1.74
N ASP A 446 12.32 10.82 0.70
CA ASP A 446 13.69 10.75 0.18
C ASP A 446 14.10 9.32 -0.23
N ILE A 447 13.15 8.57 -0.83
CA ILE A 447 13.40 7.22 -1.33
C ILE A 447 13.99 7.30 -2.75
N PRO A 448 15.15 6.72 -3.01
CA PRO A 448 15.72 6.74 -4.36
C PRO A 448 14.82 6.07 -5.40
N PRO A 449 14.68 6.65 -6.62
CA PRO A 449 13.79 6.14 -7.67
C PRO A 449 14.01 4.68 -8.06
N ILE A 450 15.23 4.17 -7.89
CA ILE A 450 15.61 2.79 -8.22
C ILE A 450 14.73 1.75 -7.47
N TYR A 451 14.19 2.10 -6.29
CA TYR A 451 13.39 1.18 -5.49
C TYR A 451 11.93 1.04 -5.93
N TYR A 452 11.38 2.06 -6.60
CA TYR A 452 9.94 2.09 -6.87
C TYR A 452 9.57 2.45 -8.31
N LEU A 453 10.40 3.25 -9.00
CA LEU A 453 10.03 3.83 -10.28
C LEU A 453 9.75 2.77 -11.35
N ALA A 454 10.53 1.69 -11.37
CA ALA A 454 10.33 0.61 -12.35
C ALA A 454 8.97 -0.09 -12.17
N ALA A 455 8.55 -0.36 -10.93
CA ALA A 455 7.26 -0.96 -10.64
C ALA A 455 6.10 -0.03 -11.04
N ILE A 456 6.19 1.25 -10.72
CA ILE A 456 5.19 2.25 -11.10
C ILE A 456 5.13 2.42 -12.62
N THR A 457 6.29 2.49 -13.29
CA THR A 457 6.36 2.63 -14.74
C THR A 457 5.76 1.43 -15.46
N LEU A 458 5.94 0.22 -14.93
CA LEU A 458 5.31 -0.99 -15.47
C LEU A 458 3.78 -0.85 -15.49
N ILE A 459 3.17 -0.37 -14.40
CA ILE A 459 1.72 -0.15 -14.34
C ILE A 459 1.29 0.98 -15.25
N LYS A 460 2.08 2.07 -15.36
CA LYS A 460 1.81 3.12 -16.37
C LYS A 460 1.80 2.54 -17.79
N CYS A 461 2.72 1.64 -18.13
CA CYS A 461 2.71 0.95 -19.43
C CYS A 461 1.45 0.10 -19.64
N GLU A 462 1.00 -0.64 -18.62
CA GLU A 462 -0.27 -1.38 -18.65
C GLU A 462 -1.45 -0.46 -18.98
N LEU A 463 -1.54 0.70 -18.30
CA LEU A 463 -2.60 1.69 -18.50
C LEU A 463 -2.52 2.36 -19.88
N TRP A 464 -1.34 2.74 -20.35
CA TRP A 464 -1.16 3.31 -21.70
C TRP A 464 -1.54 2.32 -22.80
N LEU A 465 -1.14 1.05 -22.67
CA LEU A 465 -1.59 0.00 -23.60
C LEU A 465 -3.10 -0.14 -23.59
N ALA A 466 -3.75 -0.12 -22.41
CA ALA A 466 -5.20 -0.21 -22.31
C ALA A 466 -5.92 0.98 -22.99
N GLN A 467 -5.30 2.17 -22.98
CA GLN A 467 -5.79 3.36 -23.67
C GLN A 467 -5.40 3.45 -25.17
N GLY A 468 -4.67 2.48 -25.71
CA GLY A 468 -4.18 2.51 -27.07
C GLY A 468 -2.98 3.43 -27.33
N GLN A 469 -2.33 3.95 -26.27
CA GLN A 469 -1.13 4.80 -26.37
C GLN A 469 0.13 3.93 -26.56
N THR A 470 0.21 3.25 -27.70
CA THR A 470 1.24 2.24 -27.98
C THR A 470 2.64 2.83 -28.09
N GLU A 471 2.80 4.02 -28.70
CA GLU A 471 4.10 4.68 -28.84
C GLU A 471 4.73 5.00 -27.49
N LEU A 472 3.94 5.58 -26.58
CA LEU A 472 4.42 5.94 -25.24
C LEU A 472 4.76 4.70 -24.41
N ALA A 473 3.89 3.69 -24.44
CA ALA A 473 4.15 2.41 -23.78
C ALA A 473 5.41 1.74 -24.35
N GLY A 474 5.61 1.77 -25.67
CA GLY A 474 6.75 1.17 -26.36
C GLY A 474 8.08 1.76 -25.90
N VAL A 475 8.18 3.09 -25.81
CA VAL A 475 9.40 3.77 -25.32
C VAL A 475 9.79 3.31 -23.92
N TRP A 476 8.81 3.25 -23.00
CA TRP A 476 9.09 2.88 -21.63
C TRP A 476 9.32 1.38 -21.45
N LEU A 477 8.59 0.52 -22.17
CA LEU A 477 8.84 -0.93 -22.16
C LEU A 477 10.22 -1.27 -22.75
N GLN A 478 10.66 -0.57 -23.79
CA GLN A 478 12.01 -0.73 -24.32
C GLN A 478 13.09 -0.34 -23.28
N ARG A 479 12.88 0.75 -22.55
CA ARG A 479 13.79 1.17 -21.47
C ARG A 479 13.82 0.15 -20.34
N LEU A 480 12.65 -0.29 -19.87
CA LEU A 480 12.57 -1.31 -18.81
C LEU A 480 13.20 -2.64 -19.26
N GLY A 481 12.94 -3.08 -20.50
CA GLY A 481 13.54 -4.28 -21.08
C GLY A 481 15.06 -4.16 -21.23
N GLY A 482 15.58 -3.00 -21.65
CA GLY A 482 17.02 -2.75 -21.75
C GLY A 482 17.71 -2.69 -20.38
N THR A 483 17.01 -2.21 -19.35
CA THR A 483 17.56 -2.14 -17.99
C THR A 483 17.50 -3.48 -17.26
N TYR A 484 16.37 -4.18 -17.30
CA TYR A 484 16.09 -5.37 -16.48
C TYR A 484 16.01 -6.67 -17.29
N GLY A 485 15.99 -6.59 -18.63
CA GLY A 485 16.08 -7.74 -19.52
C GLY A 485 17.53 -8.20 -19.66
N GLY A 486 17.81 -9.43 -19.30
CA GLY A 486 19.16 -10.00 -19.48
C GLY A 486 20.00 -9.87 -18.24
N GLN A 487 20.42 -9.48 -17.44
CA GLN A 487 21.33 -9.34 -16.27
C GLN A 487 21.97 -7.93 -16.14
N ALA A 488 21.47 -6.95 -16.91
CA ALA A 488 22.04 -5.61 -16.86
C ALA A 488 21.80 -4.89 -15.53
N ALA A 489 20.60 -5.07 -14.94
CA ALA A 489 20.29 -4.59 -13.58
C ALA A 489 19.39 -5.56 -12.83
N THR A 490 19.52 -5.56 -11.53
CA THR A 490 18.66 -6.37 -10.63
C THR A 490 17.33 -5.66 -10.42
N PRO A 491 16.18 -6.38 -10.53
CA PRO A 491 14.88 -5.81 -10.24
C PRO A 491 14.77 -5.38 -8.77
N PRO A 492 13.93 -4.36 -8.47
CA PRO A 492 13.67 -3.93 -7.11
C PRO A 492 13.18 -5.09 -6.22
N GLU A 493 13.49 -5.05 -4.94
CA GLU A 493 13.09 -6.09 -3.99
C GLU A 493 11.56 -6.28 -3.90
N CYS A 494 10.80 -5.19 -4.00
CA CYS A 494 9.34 -5.22 -4.01
C CYS A 494 8.75 -5.89 -5.27
N SER A 495 9.53 -6.00 -6.38
CA SER A 495 9.07 -6.55 -7.66
C SER A 495 10.12 -7.47 -8.30
N PRO A 496 10.50 -8.59 -7.66
CA PRO A 496 11.58 -9.47 -8.15
C PRO A 496 11.29 -10.13 -9.50
N LEU A 497 10.00 -10.25 -9.88
CA LEU A 497 9.57 -10.80 -11.16
C LEU A 497 9.28 -9.72 -12.22
N LEU A 498 9.73 -8.49 -12.01
CA LEU A 498 9.55 -7.36 -12.95
C LEU A 498 9.93 -7.71 -14.40
N PRO A 499 11.06 -8.37 -14.69
CA PRO A 499 11.42 -8.71 -16.07
C PRO A 499 10.36 -9.56 -16.77
N LEU A 500 9.74 -10.50 -16.08
CA LEU A 500 8.69 -11.36 -16.63
C LEU A 500 7.41 -10.57 -16.96
N HIS A 501 7.05 -9.59 -16.13
CA HIS A 501 5.92 -8.71 -16.39
C HIS A 501 6.19 -7.73 -17.56
N VAL A 502 7.44 -7.29 -17.74
CA VAL A 502 7.84 -6.50 -18.90
C VAL A 502 7.66 -7.30 -20.19
N GLU A 503 8.08 -8.58 -20.22
CA GLU A 503 7.88 -9.46 -21.36
C GLU A 503 6.38 -9.67 -21.71
N LEU A 504 5.52 -9.80 -20.69
CA LEU A 504 4.06 -9.91 -20.90
C LEU A 504 3.49 -8.64 -21.54
N LEU A 505 3.89 -7.45 -21.10
CA LEU A 505 3.42 -6.19 -21.67
C LEU A 505 4.03 -5.92 -23.05
N GLN A 506 5.25 -6.36 -23.33
CA GLN A 506 5.85 -6.29 -24.68
C GLN A 506 5.07 -7.14 -25.66
N ALA A 507 4.63 -8.35 -25.27
CA ALA A 507 3.74 -9.15 -26.11
C ALA A 507 2.39 -8.43 -26.39
N GLY A 508 1.84 -7.78 -25.37
CA GLY A 508 0.63 -6.95 -25.53
C GLY A 508 0.84 -5.75 -26.46
N LEU A 509 2.02 -5.15 -26.47
CA LEU A 509 2.41 -4.09 -27.40
C LEU A 509 2.53 -4.61 -28.83
N GLU A 510 3.29 -5.70 -29.05
CA GLU A 510 3.48 -6.35 -30.37
C GLU A 510 2.14 -6.70 -31.01
N ARG A 511 1.19 -7.24 -30.22
CA ARG A 511 -0.17 -7.53 -30.69
C ARG A 511 -0.89 -6.27 -31.20
N ARG A 512 -0.81 -5.14 -30.46
CA ARG A 512 -1.48 -3.88 -30.84
C ARG A 512 -0.82 -3.19 -32.02
N GLU A 513 0.46 -3.43 -32.25
CA GLU A 513 1.20 -2.94 -33.41
C GLU A 513 0.98 -3.81 -34.66
N GLY A 514 0.08 -4.80 -34.61
CA GLY A 514 -0.22 -5.68 -35.75
C GLY A 514 0.87 -6.74 -36.01
N ARG A 515 1.63 -7.12 -34.97
CA ARG A 515 2.66 -8.18 -35.01
C ARG A 515 2.27 -9.40 -34.15
N PRO A 516 1.09 -10.02 -34.40
CA PRO A 516 0.57 -11.07 -33.52
C PRO A 516 1.43 -12.34 -33.48
N GLU A 517 2.15 -12.65 -34.55
CA GLU A 517 3.05 -13.83 -34.59
C GLU A 517 4.29 -13.63 -33.71
N GLU A 518 4.78 -12.41 -33.57
CA GLU A 518 5.88 -12.09 -32.65
C GLU A 518 5.40 -12.19 -31.21
N ALA A 519 4.24 -11.63 -30.91
CA ALA A 519 3.60 -11.74 -29.61
C ALA A 519 3.37 -13.20 -29.20
N ALA A 520 2.83 -14.04 -30.11
CA ALA A 520 2.62 -15.46 -29.85
C ALA A 520 3.93 -16.19 -29.51
N ARG A 521 5.00 -15.95 -30.30
CA ARG A 521 6.31 -16.57 -30.05
C ARG A 521 6.92 -16.11 -28.71
N ARG A 522 6.73 -14.85 -28.33
CA ARG A 522 7.18 -14.31 -27.03
C ARG A 522 6.43 -14.97 -25.89
N LEU A 523 5.11 -15.00 -25.94
CA LEU A 523 4.26 -15.60 -24.90
C LEU A 523 4.51 -17.11 -24.72
N ASP A 524 4.66 -17.85 -25.82
CA ASP A 524 4.95 -19.29 -25.78
C ASP A 524 6.34 -19.56 -25.17
N ARG A 525 7.36 -18.80 -25.55
CA ARG A 525 8.70 -18.89 -24.94
C ARG A 525 8.68 -18.54 -23.47
N LEU A 526 7.99 -17.45 -23.08
CA LEU A 526 7.85 -17.04 -21.70
C LEU A 526 7.13 -18.10 -20.86
N ALA A 527 6.03 -18.65 -21.37
CA ALA A 527 5.28 -19.70 -20.68
C ALA A 527 6.12 -20.96 -20.44
N ARG A 528 6.93 -21.36 -21.42
CA ARG A 528 7.83 -22.54 -21.28
C ARG A 528 8.94 -22.26 -20.27
N SER A 529 9.71 -21.20 -20.43
CA SER A 529 10.84 -20.90 -19.56
C SER A 529 10.43 -20.69 -18.11
N THR A 530 9.30 -20.00 -17.86
CA THR A 530 8.78 -19.78 -16.50
C THR A 530 8.22 -21.06 -15.86
N ARG A 531 7.64 -21.95 -16.67
CA ARG A 531 7.19 -23.28 -16.19
C ARG A 531 8.38 -24.16 -15.79
N GLU A 532 9.43 -24.19 -16.57
CA GLU A 532 10.66 -24.93 -16.29
C GLU A 532 11.30 -24.47 -14.99
N ASN A 533 11.30 -23.17 -14.74
CA ASN A 533 11.83 -22.57 -13.48
C ASN A 533 10.84 -22.63 -12.29
N GLY A 534 9.62 -23.14 -12.49
CA GLY A 534 8.63 -23.26 -11.43
C GLY A 534 7.85 -21.99 -11.11
N ALA A 535 7.99 -20.91 -11.91
CA ALA A 535 7.21 -19.67 -11.82
C ALA A 535 5.86 -19.82 -12.52
N LEU A 536 4.94 -20.58 -11.95
CA LEU A 536 3.71 -21.00 -12.64
C LEU A 536 2.69 -19.88 -12.81
N LEU A 537 2.67 -18.84 -11.96
CA LEU A 537 1.75 -17.72 -12.15
C LEU A 537 2.09 -16.90 -13.40
N PRO A 538 3.34 -16.43 -13.61
CA PRO A 538 3.74 -15.80 -14.87
C PRO A 538 3.48 -16.70 -16.10
N ALA A 539 3.76 -18.01 -16.00
CA ALA A 539 3.48 -18.94 -17.08
C ALA A 539 1.98 -18.94 -17.47
N ARG A 540 1.09 -18.95 -16.48
CA ARG A 540 -0.36 -18.92 -16.72
C ARG A 540 -0.83 -17.58 -17.28
N LEU A 541 -0.26 -16.45 -16.83
CA LEU A 541 -0.55 -15.14 -17.42
C LEU A 541 -0.20 -15.12 -18.90
N ALA A 542 0.97 -15.64 -19.26
CA ALA A 542 1.38 -15.77 -20.67
C ALA A 542 0.43 -16.69 -21.47
N LEU A 543 0.06 -17.85 -20.91
CA LEU A 543 -0.87 -18.78 -21.57
C LEU A 543 -2.27 -18.19 -21.75
N GLY A 544 -2.76 -17.40 -20.77
CA GLY A 544 -4.05 -16.71 -20.88
C GLY A 544 -4.09 -15.71 -22.03
N GLN A 545 -3.06 -14.87 -22.14
CA GLN A 545 -2.90 -13.92 -23.25
C GLN A 545 -2.71 -14.65 -24.59
N LEU A 546 -1.96 -15.74 -24.62
CA LEU A 546 -1.74 -16.53 -25.82
C LEU A 546 -3.04 -17.19 -26.30
N ALA A 547 -3.87 -17.70 -25.40
CA ALA A 547 -5.16 -18.28 -25.77
C ALA A 547 -6.10 -17.22 -26.36
N ALA A 548 -6.14 -16.02 -25.78
CA ALA A 548 -6.90 -14.89 -26.32
C ALA A 548 -6.42 -14.50 -27.71
N LEU A 549 -5.10 -14.43 -27.91
CA LEU A 549 -4.50 -14.12 -29.21
C LEU A 549 -4.82 -15.19 -30.29
N HIS A 550 -4.80 -16.48 -29.95
CA HIS A 550 -5.18 -17.54 -30.86
C HIS A 550 -6.65 -17.43 -31.30
N LEU A 551 -7.54 -17.05 -30.39
CA LEU A 551 -8.97 -16.83 -30.74
C LEU A 551 -9.13 -15.64 -31.70
N GLU A 552 -8.42 -14.54 -31.48
CA GLU A 552 -8.45 -13.38 -32.39
C GLU A 552 -8.00 -13.74 -33.81
N GLN A 553 -7.09 -14.72 -33.92
CA GLN A 553 -6.59 -15.22 -35.19
C GLN A 553 -7.46 -16.34 -35.78
N GLY A 554 -8.59 -16.70 -35.15
CA GLY A 554 -9.46 -17.78 -35.57
C GLY A 554 -8.87 -19.19 -35.35
N ARG A 555 -7.79 -19.31 -34.57
CA ARG A 555 -7.09 -20.58 -34.26
C ARG A 555 -7.68 -21.25 -33.00
N GLU A 556 -8.93 -21.65 -33.08
CA GLU A 556 -9.69 -22.13 -31.92
C GLU A 556 -9.10 -23.40 -31.28
N ARG A 557 -8.55 -24.33 -32.10
CA ARG A 557 -7.92 -25.56 -31.57
C ARG A 557 -6.69 -25.25 -30.72
N GLU A 558 -5.86 -24.30 -31.16
CA GLU A 558 -4.66 -23.86 -30.44
C GLU A 558 -5.04 -23.09 -29.18
N ALA A 559 -6.08 -22.26 -29.28
CA ALA A 559 -6.62 -21.55 -28.11
C ALA A 559 -7.09 -22.53 -27.02
N LEU A 560 -7.82 -23.60 -27.41
CA LEU A 560 -8.27 -24.61 -26.48
C LEU A 560 -7.10 -25.37 -25.83
N ALA A 561 -6.11 -25.79 -26.62
CA ALA A 561 -4.92 -26.46 -26.09
C ALA A 561 -4.15 -25.57 -25.11
N THR A 562 -4.05 -24.29 -25.43
CA THR A 562 -3.38 -23.29 -24.56
C THR A 562 -4.19 -23.03 -23.27
N LEU A 563 -5.53 -22.95 -23.36
CA LEU A 563 -6.42 -22.85 -22.20
C LEU A 563 -6.27 -24.07 -21.28
N GLN A 564 -6.21 -25.27 -21.85
CA GLN A 564 -6.02 -26.51 -21.08
C GLN A 564 -4.72 -26.44 -20.27
N GLN A 565 -3.62 -25.98 -20.87
CA GLN A 565 -2.34 -25.81 -20.18
C GLN A 565 -2.42 -24.72 -19.09
N ALA A 566 -3.14 -23.62 -19.32
CA ALA A 566 -3.36 -22.58 -18.32
C ALA A 566 -4.19 -23.08 -17.13
N MET A 567 -5.10 -24.04 -17.38
CA MET A 567 -5.95 -24.64 -16.35
C MET A 567 -5.28 -25.78 -15.59
N GLU A 568 -4.22 -26.39 -16.12
CA GLU A 568 -3.44 -27.42 -15.43
C GLU A 568 -2.90 -26.85 -14.11
N GLY A 569 -3.25 -27.49 -12.99
CA GLY A 569 -2.87 -27.01 -11.65
C GLY A 569 -3.56 -25.70 -11.22
N ALA A 570 -4.61 -25.24 -11.91
CA ALA A 570 -5.40 -24.06 -11.54
C ALA A 570 -6.21 -24.22 -10.22
N VAL A 571 -5.81 -25.13 -9.37
CA VAL A 571 -6.38 -25.37 -8.03
C VAL A 571 -6.17 -24.16 -7.11
N GLY A 572 -5.28 -23.25 -7.51
CA GLY A 572 -4.70 -22.24 -6.60
C GLY A 572 -5.43 -20.90 -6.45
N GLY A 573 -6.57 -20.64 -7.11
CA GLY A 573 -7.34 -19.40 -6.85
C GLY A 573 -7.00 -18.17 -7.70
N ALA A 574 -5.93 -18.15 -8.51
CA ALA A 574 -5.63 -17.06 -9.44
C ALA A 574 -6.53 -17.19 -10.70
N LEU A 575 -7.44 -16.25 -10.88
CA LEU A 575 -8.34 -16.16 -12.04
C LEU A 575 -7.89 -15.09 -13.05
N LEU A 576 -7.02 -14.17 -12.62
CA LEU A 576 -6.48 -13.09 -13.45
C LEU A 576 -5.91 -13.57 -14.81
N PRO A 577 -5.25 -14.75 -14.92
CA PRO A 577 -4.79 -15.26 -16.21
C PRO A 577 -5.88 -15.42 -17.26
N LEU A 578 -7.12 -15.62 -16.86
CA LEU A 578 -8.27 -15.80 -17.75
C LEU A 578 -9.12 -14.52 -17.90
N HIS A 579 -8.72 -13.41 -17.30
CA HIS A 579 -9.49 -12.16 -17.30
C HIS A 579 -9.75 -11.64 -18.72
N GLU A 580 -8.77 -11.71 -19.59
CA GLU A 580 -8.90 -11.25 -20.97
C GLU A 580 -9.94 -12.06 -21.74
N LEU A 581 -9.91 -13.39 -21.60
CA LEU A 581 -10.92 -14.29 -22.18
C LEU A 581 -12.32 -14.05 -21.57
N LEU A 582 -12.39 -13.76 -20.27
CA LEU A 582 -13.65 -13.44 -19.59
C LEU A 582 -14.31 -12.19 -20.18
N VAL A 583 -13.50 -11.16 -20.50
CA VAL A 583 -14.01 -9.88 -21.03
C VAL A 583 -14.30 -9.95 -22.52
N GLN A 584 -13.41 -10.54 -23.31
CA GLN A 584 -13.48 -10.51 -24.76
C GLN A 584 -14.29 -11.66 -25.37
N GLN A 585 -14.26 -12.85 -24.75
CA GLN A 585 -14.84 -14.09 -25.29
C GLN A 585 -15.61 -14.89 -24.21
N PRO A 586 -16.58 -14.25 -23.50
CA PRO A 586 -17.24 -14.89 -22.35
C PRO A 586 -18.03 -16.14 -22.71
N GLU A 587 -18.65 -16.18 -23.90
CA GLU A 587 -19.45 -17.33 -24.35
C GLU A 587 -18.56 -18.54 -24.69
N TRP A 588 -17.49 -18.29 -25.45
CA TRP A 588 -16.52 -19.35 -25.74
C TRP A 588 -15.90 -19.89 -24.44
N LEU A 589 -15.51 -18.98 -23.52
CA LEU A 589 -14.94 -19.38 -22.23
C LEU A 589 -15.95 -20.23 -21.43
N ARG A 590 -17.22 -19.84 -21.40
CA ARG A 590 -18.29 -20.58 -20.71
C ARG A 590 -18.40 -22.02 -21.23
N GLU A 591 -18.39 -22.22 -22.55
CA GLU A 591 -18.44 -23.53 -23.18
C GLU A 591 -17.21 -24.36 -22.80
N GLN A 592 -16.01 -23.80 -22.94
CA GLN A 592 -14.80 -24.57 -22.67
C GLN A 592 -14.64 -24.92 -21.18
N LEU A 593 -15.07 -24.06 -20.26
CA LEU A 593 -15.00 -24.31 -18.80
C LEU A 593 -15.90 -25.54 -18.39
N GLN A 594 -16.88 -25.93 -19.18
CA GLN A 594 -17.66 -27.14 -18.93
C GLN A 594 -16.81 -28.42 -18.99
N ARG A 595 -15.69 -28.37 -19.71
CA ARG A 595 -14.73 -29.49 -19.83
C ARG A 595 -13.89 -29.69 -18.55
N PHE A 596 -13.96 -28.74 -17.59
CA PHE A 596 -13.22 -28.78 -16.34
C PHE A 596 -14.15 -28.78 -15.09
N PRO A 597 -15.09 -29.74 -14.97
CA PRO A 597 -16.12 -29.70 -13.94
C PRO A 597 -15.57 -29.82 -12.52
N ALA A 598 -14.47 -30.54 -12.32
CA ALA A 598 -13.82 -30.75 -11.02
C ALA A 598 -12.77 -29.68 -10.66
N CYS A 599 -12.47 -28.74 -11.56
CA CYS A 599 -11.48 -27.69 -11.30
C CYS A 599 -12.10 -26.53 -10.50
N PRO A 600 -11.64 -26.25 -9.25
CA PRO A 600 -12.17 -25.15 -8.45
C PRO A 600 -12.02 -23.79 -9.12
N GLY A 601 -10.93 -23.55 -9.87
CA GLY A 601 -10.74 -22.34 -10.66
C GLY A 601 -11.79 -22.17 -11.76
N ALA A 602 -12.14 -23.25 -12.46
CA ALA A 602 -13.19 -23.23 -13.49
C ALA A 602 -14.58 -22.96 -12.87
N GLN A 603 -14.87 -23.52 -11.69
CA GLN A 603 -16.13 -23.25 -10.98
C GLN A 603 -16.27 -21.80 -10.59
N ARG A 604 -15.21 -21.19 -10.02
CA ARG A 604 -15.20 -19.75 -9.65
C ARG A 604 -15.29 -18.86 -10.88
N MET A 605 -14.57 -19.21 -11.96
CA MET A 605 -14.61 -18.43 -13.21
C MET A 605 -16.02 -18.47 -13.83
N ARG A 606 -16.72 -19.61 -13.79
CA ARG A 606 -18.12 -19.71 -14.25
C ARG A 606 -19.05 -18.77 -13.47
N ALA A 607 -18.82 -18.59 -12.17
CA ALA A 607 -19.62 -17.69 -11.35
C ALA A 607 -19.39 -16.19 -11.69
N LEU A 608 -18.26 -15.86 -12.33
CA LEU A 608 -17.95 -14.50 -12.78
C LEU A 608 -18.42 -14.20 -14.19
N LEU A 609 -18.79 -15.22 -14.97
CA LEU A 609 -19.30 -15.01 -16.31
C LEU A 609 -20.65 -14.29 -16.28
N PRO A 610 -20.87 -13.26 -17.12
CA PRO A 610 -22.17 -12.62 -17.21
C PRO A 610 -23.23 -13.67 -17.49
N GLU A 611 -24.43 -13.50 -16.92
CA GLU A 611 -25.54 -14.40 -17.24
C GLU A 611 -25.74 -14.43 -18.75
N PRO A 612 -25.93 -15.61 -19.37
CA PRO A 612 -26.28 -15.67 -20.78
C PRO A 612 -27.52 -14.78 -20.94
N PRO A 613 -27.61 -14.01 -22.04
CA PRO A 613 -28.85 -13.30 -22.34
C PRO A 613 -29.97 -14.34 -22.22
N ALA A 614 -30.95 -14.06 -21.34
CA ALA A 614 -32.03 -14.99 -21.08
C ALA A 614 -32.57 -15.46 -22.43
N GLU A 615 -32.53 -16.76 -22.72
CA GLU A 615 -33.23 -17.31 -23.88
C GLU A 615 -34.68 -16.85 -23.72
N PRO A 616 -35.25 -16.18 -24.72
CA PRO A 616 -36.62 -15.77 -24.61
C PRO A 616 -37.43 -17.04 -24.32
N ALA A 617 -38.05 -17.08 -23.15
CA ALA A 617 -38.94 -18.17 -22.73
C ALA A 617 -39.85 -18.45 -23.90
N GLY A 618 -39.79 -19.68 -24.45
CA GLY A 618 -40.43 -20.10 -25.67
C GLY A 618 -41.91 -19.72 -25.67
N GLY A 619 -42.28 -18.81 -26.58
CA GLY A 619 -43.61 -18.31 -26.77
C GLY A 619 -43.66 -17.27 -27.88
N ALA A 620 -43.78 -17.76 -29.12
CA ALA A 620 -44.33 -17.09 -30.31
C ALA A 620 -43.80 -15.65 -30.61
N GLY A 621 -42.90 -15.58 -31.58
CA GLY A 621 -42.59 -14.36 -32.31
C GLY A 621 -41.09 -14.10 -32.40
N GLU A 622 -40.47 -14.44 -33.51
CA GLU A 622 -39.09 -14.01 -33.81
C GLU A 622 -38.97 -12.51 -33.68
N VAL A 623 -38.41 -12.09 -32.55
CA VAL A 623 -38.07 -10.69 -32.31
C VAL A 623 -36.97 -10.28 -33.29
N LEU A 624 -37.00 -9.04 -33.77
CA LEU A 624 -36.03 -8.49 -34.71
C LEU A 624 -34.60 -8.58 -34.15
N SER A 625 -33.64 -8.93 -35.00
CA SER A 625 -32.24 -8.87 -34.62
C SER A 625 -31.80 -7.44 -34.30
N GLY A 626 -30.73 -7.26 -33.53
CA GLY A 626 -30.20 -5.90 -33.17
C GLY A 626 -29.94 -5.03 -34.42
N ARG A 627 -29.52 -5.62 -35.55
CA ARG A 627 -29.34 -4.91 -36.84
C ARG A 627 -30.67 -4.54 -37.47
N GLU A 628 -31.67 -5.38 -37.42
CA GLU A 628 -33.02 -5.13 -37.92
C GLU A 628 -33.70 -4.06 -37.07
N LEU A 629 -33.50 -4.07 -35.76
CA LEU A 629 -34.00 -3.04 -34.83
C LEU A 629 -33.40 -1.68 -35.15
N ALA A 630 -32.07 -1.58 -35.32
CA ALA A 630 -31.40 -0.33 -35.70
C ALA A 630 -31.91 0.26 -37.05
N VAL A 631 -32.13 -0.66 -38.05
CA VAL A 631 -32.74 -0.21 -39.32
C VAL A 631 -34.19 0.25 -39.12
N LEU A 632 -34.98 -0.44 -38.31
CA LEU A 632 -36.36 -0.07 -38.00
C LEU A 632 -36.48 1.25 -37.24
N GLU A 633 -35.57 1.55 -36.31
CA GLU A 633 -35.50 2.83 -35.61
C GLU A 633 -35.24 3.99 -36.57
N LEU A 634 -34.32 3.83 -37.52
CA LEU A 634 -34.04 4.85 -38.53
C LEU A 634 -35.22 5.00 -39.53
N ILE A 635 -35.93 3.90 -39.85
CA ILE A 635 -37.18 3.93 -40.59
C ILE A 635 -38.25 4.73 -39.82
N ALA A 636 -38.35 4.57 -38.52
CA ALA A 636 -39.31 5.27 -37.68
C ALA A 636 -38.99 6.78 -37.56
N GLN A 637 -37.73 7.15 -37.70
CA GLN A 637 -37.28 8.55 -37.79
C GLN A 637 -37.51 9.16 -39.17
N GLY A 638 -38.01 8.41 -40.14
CA GLY A 638 -38.37 8.92 -41.46
C GLY A 638 -37.26 8.89 -42.51
N LEU A 639 -36.10 8.32 -42.21
CA LEU A 639 -34.95 8.26 -43.15
C LEU A 639 -35.24 7.36 -44.36
N SER A 640 -34.77 7.77 -45.52
CA SER A 640 -34.79 6.96 -46.72
C SER A 640 -33.78 5.80 -46.66
N ASN A 641 -33.95 4.79 -47.48
CA ASN A 641 -32.99 3.67 -47.53
C ASN A 641 -31.56 4.09 -47.87
N GLN A 642 -31.39 5.19 -48.60
CA GLN A 642 -30.11 5.77 -48.96
C GLN A 642 -29.45 6.38 -47.69
N GLU A 643 -30.19 7.21 -46.96
CA GLU A 643 -29.71 7.84 -45.72
C GLU A 643 -29.41 6.79 -44.64
N ILE A 644 -30.20 5.70 -44.55
CA ILE A 644 -29.96 4.59 -43.65
C ILE A 644 -28.64 3.86 -44.02
N SER A 645 -28.41 3.67 -45.31
CA SER A 645 -27.21 3.03 -45.87
C SER A 645 -25.94 3.82 -45.48
N GLU A 646 -26.00 5.15 -45.61
CA GLU A 646 -24.91 6.07 -45.21
C GLU A 646 -24.68 6.08 -43.70
N ARG A 647 -25.77 6.13 -42.94
CA ARG A 647 -25.69 6.23 -41.48
C ARG A 647 -25.23 4.96 -40.77
N LEU A 648 -25.53 3.78 -41.32
CA LEU A 648 -25.13 2.48 -40.79
C LEU A 648 -23.88 1.89 -41.46
N PHE A 649 -23.32 2.59 -42.46
CA PHE A 649 -22.15 2.17 -43.24
C PHE A 649 -22.37 0.78 -43.91
N ILE A 650 -23.56 0.52 -44.44
CA ILE A 650 -23.92 -0.71 -45.14
C ILE A 650 -24.45 -0.39 -46.55
N SER A 651 -24.42 -1.39 -47.46
CA SER A 651 -24.90 -1.21 -48.81
C SER A 651 -26.43 -0.91 -48.86
N LEU A 652 -26.87 -0.13 -49.85
CA LEU A 652 -28.30 0.10 -50.09
C LEU A 652 -29.08 -1.24 -50.28
N HIS A 653 -28.43 -2.22 -50.86
CA HIS A 653 -28.99 -3.59 -51.03
C HIS A 653 -29.23 -4.25 -49.68
N THR A 654 -28.26 -4.12 -48.76
CA THR A 654 -28.33 -4.66 -47.37
C THR A 654 -29.47 -4.02 -46.58
N VAL A 655 -29.66 -2.67 -46.71
CA VAL A 655 -30.79 -2.00 -46.08
C VAL A 655 -32.15 -2.50 -46.63
N LYS A 656 -32.28 -2.68 -47.93
CA LYS A 656 -33.48 -3.24 -48.53
C LYS A 656 -33.76 -4.67 -48.08
N SER A 657 -32.72 -5.47 -47.92
CA SER A 657 -32.83 -6.83 -47.39
C SER A 657 -33.33 -6.83 -45.95
N HIS A 658 -32.71 -6.01 -45.07
CA HIS A 658 -33.19 -5.86 -43.69
C HIS A 658 -34.62 -5.34 -43.60
N ALA A 659 -35.01 -4.34 -44.41
CA ALA A 659 -36.39 -3.84 -44.44
C ALA A 659 -37.41 -4.90 -44.87
N ARG A 660 -37.04 -5.80 -45.82
CA ARG A 660 -37.87 -6.95 -46.21
C ARG A 660 -38.00 -7.94 -45.05
N HIS A 661 -36.89 -8.35 -44.41
CA HIS A 661 -36.93 -9.29 -43.30
C HIS A 661 -37.70 -8.74 -42.10
N ILE A 662 -37.61 -7.40 -41.83
CA ILE A 662 -38.42 -6.73 -40.81
C ILE A 662 -39.92 -6.86 -41.12
N ASN A 663 -40.32 -6.57 -42.39
CA ASN A 663 -41.70 -6.70 -42.77
C ASN A 663 -42.20 -8.16 -42.65
N ASP A 664 -41.41 -9.14 -43.11
CA ASP A 664 -41.75 -10.54 -43.04
C ASP A 664 -41.89 -11.00 -41.56
N LYS A 665 -40.96 -10.62 -40.69
CA LYS A 665 -40.98 -10.95 -39.26
C LYS A 665 -42.12 -10.28 -38.48
N LEU A 666 -42.50 -9.06 -38.86
CA LEU A 666 -43.62 -8.34 -38.24
C LEU A 666 -44.98 -8.66 -38.91
N GLY A 667 -45.01 -9.46 -39.98
CA GLY A 667 -46.22 -9.85 -40.66
C GLY A 667 -46.92 -8.66 -41.34
N VAL A 668 -46.18 -7.75 -41.97
CA VAL A 668 -46.70 -6.52 -42.62
C VAL A 668 -46.13 -6.35 -44.02
N GLU A 669 -46.88 -5.67 -44.90
CA GLU A 669 -46.45 -5.45 -46.27
C GLU A 669 -45.76 -4.10 -46.52
N ARG A 670 -45.99 -3.09 -45.64
CA ARG A 670 -45.50 -1.73 -45.83
C ARG A 670 -44.65 -1.24 -44.68
N ARG A 671 -43.62 -0.45 -44.99
CA ARG A 671 -42.69 0.09 -43.98
C ARG A 671 -43.38 0.95 -42.88
N THR A 672 -44.45 1.66 -43.22
CA THR A 672 -45.24 2.41 -42.25
C THR A 672 -46.02 1.52 -41.28
N GLN A 673 -46.48 0.38 -41.78
CA GLN A 673 -47.13 -0.65 -40.97
C GLN A 673 -46.13 -1.34 -40.05
N ALA A 674 -44.87 -1.55 -40.49
CA ALA A 674 -43.83 -2.09 -39.69
C ALA A 674 -43.54 -1.21 -38.46
N VAL A 675 -43.44 0.11 -38.65
CA VAL A 675 -43.26 1.08 -37.55
C VAL A 675 -44.45 1.07 -36.59
N ALA A 676 -45.68 1.08 -37.10
CA ALA A 676 -46.89 1.03 -36.28
C ALA A 676 -46.97 -0.26 -35.45
N ARG A 677 -46.70 -1.41 -36.10
CA ARG A 677 -46.69 -2.71 -35.45
C ARG A 677 -45.60 -2.84 -34.38
N ALA A 678 -44.38 -2.33 -34.67
CA ALA A 678 -43.28 -2.34 -33.73
C ALA A 678 -43.55 -1.47 -32.49
N LYS A 679 -44.20 -0.29 -32.67
CA LYS A 679 -44.64 0.53 -31.52
C LYS A 679 -45.69 -0.18 -30.69
N HIS A 680 -46.66 -0.88 -31.32
CA HIS A 680 -47.67 -1.64 -30.60
C HIS A 680 -47.09 -2.83 -29.84
N MET A 681 -46.00 -3.42 -30.34
CA MET A 681 -45.26 -4.50 -29.68
C MET A 681 -44.24 -4.02 -28.68
N GLY A 682 -44.05 -2.74 -28.44
CA GLY A 682 -43.06 -2.16 -27.52
C GLY A 682 -41.63 -2.23 -27.99
N LEU A 683 -41.38 -2.55 -29.27
CA LEU A 683 -40.03 -2.64 -29.87
C LEU A 683 -39.47 -1.28 -30.26
N LEU A 684 -40.31 -0.27 -30.38
CA LEU A 684 -39.95 1.17 -30.59
C LEU A 684 -40.66 2.03 -29.53
N ARG A 685 -39.93 3.01 -29.02
CA ARG A 685 -40.46 4.02 -28.09
C ARG A 685 -41.19 5.12 -28.80
#